data_9b7a554976ec0a2fb7ba5bae5fc7bacc
#
_entry.id   9b7a554976ec0a2fb7ba5bae5fc7bacc
#
_cell.length_a   1.000
_cell.length_b   1.000
_cell.length_c   1.000
_cell.angle_alpha   90.00
_cell.angle_beta   90.00
_cell.angle_gamma   90.00
#
_symmetry.space_group_name_H-M   'P 1'
#
loop_
_entity.id
_entity.type
_entity.pdbx_description
1 polymer ?
#
loop_
_entity_poly.entity_id
_entity_poly.type
_entity_poly.pdbx_seq_one_letter_code
_entity_poly.pdbx_strand_id
1 'polypeptide(L)'
;MVPEHPPEGAMPDRDAVSETNSPETAFISDEAAPGQDAAAAPPVRDFEDLTLAEAARLLLRRPFATLGALIAVARAPAEVLEQAQEPSIFAPRRAAVASSPLTAAGAAARPDVHETAQHDDGLNGEEAALSSAQHNLPPADLDTAAAVPTGVRAARLVLRGAALTAALIGSLDMALVEVRTEYGYLEHGLLLLALAFAVWLIAEALPFLSRLVRRVGRDEGSMMVAPFRCDDMALLPLTVGRLFAVVLTFAGAFGAFLWNSGNQFTPQGVAAWFVTILAAVWVLAPEGWSPQHLLPNLYRALRQARIELSPSLLALVLILVAGAYFRFSDLPGTPPEMTSDHVEKVLDVAGIFDGRTNIFFANNGGRESLHFYFAALLSLLPGLEIDFTLLKVATAVEGMITLVVLYWAGREIVGKGDKQLGEVVGLLLAAFVAVSAWHVFLSRIGLRIGLTTLFSALVITFLVRGLRYNRRWDFLYAGLAFGFGLYGYQVMRVFPIVIAAAGVIGLLVGAASGRVRVTLLGNLAGLTVIAAAIFIPLFRYSVEFPNDFWNRSATRLLGDAINQETDENGNLVRRTPTLQEQIDALITVLPNLQMNVRNALLSFHWKGDVTWLHNSPNQPTLDAFSGALLMVGLAAWLGRAARRGDPGDWFLLAATVLLMLPTVLALAITIENPSHTRMSGMIPGIYLMVALPLGALALDLWRLAGRLGALLATAGCVALIGLSFNSNAVNYFVLYRASYLQSALPYSEGGRELRRFAADEGNGYGNAFILAYPYWWDHRALGIAGGAPRWSNTILRTEDIAMTLRSGLTRDAADPFALDPDRDLLFFGSTDDEAGSLWLAQHFPAAIETRMTTYMPREYDLVRVPAPGLDALNAIFVEAGLDPVAAR
;
A
#
# COMPACT_ATOMS: atom_id res chain seq x y z
N MET A 1 31.39 33.73 5.17
CA MET A 1 30.52 34.88 5.50
C MET A 1 29.27 34.29 6.13
N VAL A 2 29.24 34.31 7.45
CA VAL A 2 28.13 33.86 8.30
C VAL A 2 27.27 35.08 8.52
N PRO A 3 25.94 35.02 8.48
CA PRO A 3 25.10 36.03 9.09
C PRO A 3 24.72 35.63 10.51
N GLU A 4 25.01 36.58 11.40
CA GLU A 4 24.79 36.59 12.83
C GLU A 4 23.30 36.48 13.22
N HIS A 5 23.09 35.89 14.39
CA HIS A 5 21.83 35.94 15.14
C HIS A 5 21.58 37.34 15.66
N PRO A 6 20.33 37.83 15.75
CA PRO A 6 19.99 38.94 16.65
C PRO A 6 19.46 38.42 17.99
N PRO A 7 19.59 39.27 19.05
CA PRO A 7 19.48 38.85 20.44
C PRO A 7 18.05 38.94 21.00
N GLU A 8 17.88 38.24 22.12
CA GLU A 8 16.74 38.26 23.04
C GLU A 8 16.43 39.70 23.51
N GLY A 9 15.17 40.00 23.65
CA GLY A 9 14.74 41.23 24.31
C GLY A 9 13.24 41.29 24.57
N ALA A 10 12.86 40.97 25.82
CA ALA A 10 11.84 41.61 26.65
C ALA A 10 10.34 41.49 26.26
N MET A 11 9.61 40.80 27.12
CA MET A 11 8.19 41.04 27.44
C MET A 11 7.96 42.47 27.92
N PRO A 12 6.76 42.97 27.77
CA PRO A 12 6.13 43.74 28.87
C PRO A 12 4.80 43.17 29.33
N ASP A 13 4.62 43.49 30.58
CA ASP A 13 3.59 43.10 31.53
C ASP A 13 2.15 43.57 31.21
N ARG A 14 1.28 42.91 31.95
CA ARG A 14 -0.12 43.08 32.27
C ARG A 14 -0.64 44.53 32.51
N ASP A 15 -1.94 44.50 32.41
CA ASP A 15 -3.02 45.21 33.15
C ASP A 15 -3.81 46.27 32.39
N ALA A 16 -5.08 46.01 32.30
CA ALA A 16 -6.22 46.77 32.84
C ALA A 16 -7.51 46.59 32.01
N VAL A 17 -8.46 45.88 32.57
CA VAL A 17 -9.78 46.30 33.08
C VAL A 17 -10.65 47.14 32.13
N SER A 18 -11.80 46.58 31.72
CA SER A 18 -13.11 47.07 32.12
C SER A 18 -14.27 46.24 31.53
N GLU A 19 -15.07 45.84 32.47
CA GLU A 19 -16.46 45.46 32.42
C GLU A 19 -17.33 46.31 31.48
N THR A 20 -18.40 45.68 30.83
CA THR A 20 -19.77 45.93 31.23
C THR A 20 -20.76 45.23 30.26
N ASN A 21 -21.72 44.60 30.92
CA ASN A 21 -23.15 44.47 30.63
C ASN A 21 -23.67 43.46 29.63
N SER A 22 -24.20 42.41 30.23
CA SER A 22 -25.43 41.76 29.81
C SER A 22 -26.63 42.70 30.02
N PRO A 23 -27.77 42.47 29.36
CA PRO A 23 -28.95 42.16 30.14
C PRO A 23 -29.79 40.97 29.63
N GLU A 24 -30.43 40.44 30.64
CA GLU A 24 -31.43 39.40 30.76
C GLU A 24 -32.70 39.54 29.91
N THR A 25 -33.27 38.37 29.64
CA THR A 25 -34.67 37.95 29.73
C THR A 25 -35.80 38.81 29.15
N ALA A 26 -36.62 38.12 28.31
CA ALA A 26 -38.08 38.19 28.45
C ALA A 26 -38.76 36.99 27.78
N PHE A 27 -39.43 36.21 28.58
CA PHE A 27 -40.56 35.35 28.22
C PHE A 27 -41.74 36.18 27.72
N ILE A 28 -42.35 35.76 26.62
CA ILE A 28 -43.82 36.02 26.41
C ILE A 28 -44.37 34.79 25.68
N SER A 29 -45.29 34.15 26.36
CA SER A 29 -46.29 33.25 25.86
C SER A 29 -47.37 34.06 25.12
N ASP A 30 -47.87 33.59 23.97
CA ASP A 30 -49.29 33.77 23.68
C ASP A 30 -49.79 32.70 22.70
N GLU A 31 -50.90 32.12 23.11
CA GLU A 31 -51.81 31.27 22.34
C GLU A 31 -52.52 32.04 21.25
N ALA A 32 -52.72 31.43 20.10
CA ALA A 32 -53.99 31.51 19.32
C ALA A 32 -54.01 30.47 18.21
N ALA A 33 -55.02 29.66 18.21
CA ALA A 33 -55.49 28.76 17.14
C ALA A 33 -56.41 29.54 16.15
N PRO A 34 -57.05 28.87 15.15
CA PRO A 34 -56.59 27.97 14.09
C PRO A 34 -57.08 28.47 12.71
N GLY A 35 -56.48 28.04 11.62
CA GLY A 35 -57.03 28.32 10.24
C GLY A 35 -56.25 27.54 9.15
N GLN A 36 -56.82 26.44 8.78
CA GLN A 36 -56.94 25.85 7.43
C GLN A 36 -55.83 26.13 6.42
N ASP A 37 -55.03 25.07 6.15
CA ASP A 37 -54.88 24.37 4.88
C ASP A 37 -53.74 23.33 5.05
N ALA A 38 -54.14 22.13 5.48
CA ALA A 38 -53.27 20.96 5.43
C ALA A 38 -53.17 20.49 3.97
N ALA A 39 -52.21 20.98 3.22
CA ALA A 39 -51.76 20.29 2.03
C ALA A 39 -51.19 18.93 2.50
N ALA A 40 -51.86 17.86 2.10
CA ALA A 40 -51.49 16.49 2.39
C ALA A 40 -50.01 16.29 2.10
N ALA A 41 -49.23 15.89 3.11
CA ALA A 41 -47.88 15.46 2.93
C ALA A 41 -47.85 14.34 1.87
N PRO A 42 -46.96 14.41 0.87
CA PRO A 42 -46.85 13.32 -0.10
C PRO A 42 -46.60 12.02 0.64
N PRO A 43 -47.18 10.89 0.14
CA PRO A 43 -47.02 9.60 0.80
C PRO A 43 -45.53 9.32 1.02
N VAL A 44 -45.19 8.93 2.25
CA VAL A 44 -43.83 8.50 2.60
C VAL A 44 -43.53 7.30 1.69
N ARG A 45 -42.73 7.51 0.65
CA ARG A 45 -42.23 6.42 -0.18
C ARG A 45 -41.28 5.59 0.66
N ASP A 46 -41.46 4.30 0.61
CA ASP A 46 -40.57 3.38 1.29
C ASP A 46 -39.15 3.58 0.77
N PHE A 47 -38.16 3.44 1.67
CA PHE A 47 -36.75 3.68 1.35
C PHE A 47 -36.23 2.78 0.22
N GLU A 48 -36.93 1.68 -0.02
CA GLU A 48 -36.64 0.70 -1.09
C GLU A 48 -37.04 1.19 -2.49
N ASP A 49 -37.92 2.17 -2.60
CA ASP A 49 -38.38 2.76 -3.88
C ASP A 49 -37.52 3.94 -4.35
N LEU A 50 -36.53 4.34 -3.60
CA LEU A 50 -35.66 5.49 -3.91
C LEU A 50 -34.65 5.18 -5.01
N THR A 51 -34.56 6.09 -5.99
CA THR A 51 -33.46 6.09 -6.94
C THR A 51 -32.12 6.48 -6.25
N LEU A 52 -30.99 6.09 -6.84
CA LEU A 52 -29.67 6.48 -6.33
C LEU A 52 -29.53 8.00 -6.14
N ALA A 53 -30.10 8.78 -7.05
CA ALA A 53 -30.07 10.23 -6.99
C ALA A 53 -30.93 10.79 -5.84
N GLU A 54 -32.09 10.16 -5.56
CA GLU A 54 -32.92 10.50 -4.43
C GLU A 54 -32.31 10.10 -3.09
N ALA A 55 -31.73 8.89 -3.01
CA ALA A 55 -30.97 8.44 -1.84
C ALA A 55 -29.77 9.36 -1.56
N ALA A 56 -29.02 9.77 -2.58
CA ALA A 56 -27.92 10.71 -2.41
C ALA A 56 -28.39 12.10 -1.94
N ARG A 57 -29.53 12.60 -2.45
CA ARG A 57 -30.11 13.86 -1.96
C ARG A 57 -30.60 13.76 -0.52
N LEU A 58 -31.18 12.62 -0.11
CA LEU A 58 -31.59 12.37 1.28
C LEU A 58 -30.37 12.25 2.20
N LEU A 59 -29.31 11.59 1.76
CA LEU A 59 -28.05 11.49 2.50
C LEU A 59 -27.42 12.87 2.77
N LEU A 60 -27.47 13.75 1.78
CA LEU A 60 -27.00 15.13 1.93
C LEU A 60 -27.88 15.98 2.85
N ARG A 61 -29.21 15.75 2.85
CA ARG A 61 -30.15 16.52 3.66
C ARG A 61 -30.36 16.00 5.08
N ARG A 62 -30.28 14.67 5.29
CA ARG A 62 -30.51 13.99 6.57
C ARG A 62 -29.57 12.80 6.75
N PRO A 63 -28.26 13.03 6.89
CA PRO A 63 -27.27 11.96 6.81
C PRO A 63 -27.49 10.84 7.84
N PHE A 64 -27.78 11.19 9.09
CA PHE A 64 -27.96 10.18 10.15
C PHE A 64 -29.25 9.35 10.00
N ALA A 65 -30.34 9.94 9.57
CA ALA A 65 -31.59 9.22 9.35
C ALA A 65 -31.48 8.28 8.14
N THR A 66 -30.87 8.74 7.07
CA THR A 66 -30.65 7.94 5.85
C THR A 66 -29.67 6.79 6.11
N LEU A 67 -28.59 7.05 6.85
CA LEU A 67 -27.64 6.02 7.26
C LEU A 67 -28.28 4.99 8.20
N GLY A 68 -29.13 5.45 9.12
CA GLY A 68 -29.90 4.57 10.01
C GLY A 68 -30.86 3.64 9.26
N ALA A 69 -31.57 4.17 8.25
CA ALA A 69 -32.43 3.37 7.37
C ALA A 69 -31.64 2.36 6.53
N LEU A 70 -30.49 2.76 5.97
CA LEU A 70 -29.58 1.86 5.26
C LEU A 70 -29.06 0.73 6.13
N ILE A 71 -28.70 1.01 7.38
CA ILE A 71 -28.26 0.01 8.36
C ILE A 71 -29.43 -0.93 8.73
N ALA A 72 -30.65 -0.41 8.85
CA ALA A 72 -31.83 -1.21 9.12
C ALA A 72 -32.13 -2.19 7.98
N VAL A 73 -32.10 -1.72 6.73
CA VAL A 73 -32.26 -2.56 5.54
C VAL A 73 -31.16 -3.63 5.43
N ALA A 74 -29.90 -3.26 5.72
CA ALA A 74 -28.78 -4.22 5.73
C ALA A 74 -28.87 -5.28 6.83
N ARG A 75 -29.61 -5.00 7.93
CA ARG A 75 -29.82 -5.92 9.06
C ARG A 75 -31.12 -6.73 8.94
N ALA A 76 -31.97 -6.45 7.96
CA ALA A 76 -33.22 -7.18 7.79
C ALA A 76 -32.96 -8.66 7.51
N PRO A 77 -33.72 -9.61 8.13
CA PRO A 77 -33.60 -11.03 7.84
C PRO A 77 -33.85 -11.32 6.36
N ALA A 78 -33.13 -12.33 5.82
CA ALA A 78 -33.24 -12.67 4.39
C ALA A 78 -34.68 -13.01 3.95
N GLU A 79 -35.47 -13.66 4.83
CA GLU A 79 -36.87 -13.99 4.58
C GLU A 79 -37.77 -12.76 4.40
N VAL A 80 -37.51 -11.69 5.13
CA VAL A 80 -38.24 -10.42 5.03
C VAL A 80 -37.87 -9.70 3.72
N LEU A 81 -36.61 -9.81 3.31
CA LEU A 81 -36.10 -9.21 2.08
C LEU A 81 -36.53 -10.01 0.83
N GLU A 82 -36.79 -11.32 0.96
CA GLU A 82 -37.36 -12.14 -0.14
C GLU A 82 -38.87 -11.96 -0.31
N GLN A 83 -39.60 -11.64 0.75
CA GLN A 83 -41.06 -11.38 0.70
C GLN A 83 -41.39 -9.99 0.15
N ALA A 84 -40.45 -9.06 0.19
CA ALA A 84 -40.58 -7.81 -0.54
C ALA A 84 -40.38 -8.12 -2.03
N GLN A 85 -41.48 -8.47 -2.72
CA GLN A 85 -41.49 -8.64 -4.17
C GLN A 85 -40.95 -7.37 -4.83
N GLU A 86 -39.76 -7.47 -5.40
CA GLU A 86 -39.07 -6.44 -6.15
C GLU A 86 -39.84 -5.16 -6.49
N PRO A 87 -39.21 -4.01 -6.38
CA PRO A 87 -37.94 -3.70 -7.02
C PRO A 87 -36.85 -3.17 -6.06
N SER A 88 -35.63 -3.51 -6.38
CA SER A 88 -34.49 -2.84 -5.74
C SER A 88 -34.58 -1.34 -6.00
N ILE A 89 -34.06 -0.52 -5.11
CA ILE A 89 -33.88 0.94 -5.27
C ILE A 89 -33.25 1.33 -6.61
N PHE A 90 -32.73 0.37 -7.37
CA PHE A 90 -32.03 0.51 -8.65
C PHE A 90 -32.75 -0.10 -9.86
N ALA A 91 -33.98 -0.69 -9.69
CA ALA A 91 -34.73 -1.23 -10.79
C ALA A 91 -35.56 -0.14 -11.49
N PRO A 92 -35.52 -0.03 -12.82
CA PRO A 92 -36.41 0.90 -13.50
C PRO A 92 -37.89 0.43 -13.38
N ARG A 93 -38.79 1.34 -13.06
CA ARG A 93 -40.24 1.09 -13.00
C ARG A 93 -40.70 0.38 -14.26
N ARG A 94 -41.27 -0.83 -14.13
CA ARG A 94 -42.10 -1.44 -15.18
C ARG A 94 -43.42 -0.71 -15.24
N ALA A 95 -43.72 -0.10 -16.39
CA ALA A 95 -45.07 0.38 -16.68
C ALA A 95 -45.98 -0.85 -16.76
N ALA A 96 -47.08 -0.83 -16.00
CA ALA A 96 -48.09 -1.84 -16.04
C ALA A 96 -48.77 -1.78 -17.42
N VAL A 97 -48.59 -2.82 -18.22
CA VAL A 97 -49.40 -3.07 -19.43
C VAL A 97 -50.50 -3.99 -19.01
N ALA A 98 -51.74 -3.49 -19.10
CA ALA A 98 -52.94 -4.23 -18.87
C ALA A 98 -53.06 -5.38 -19.89
N SER A 99 -53.19 -6.60 -19.39
CA SER A 99 -53.51 -7.77 -20.16
C SER A 99 -55.04 -7.94 -20.30
N SER A 100 -55.53 -7.90 -21.49
CA SER A 100 -56.89 -8.42 -21.83
C SER A 100 -56.74 -9.87 -22.36
N PRO A 101 -57.74 -10.71 -22.07
CA PRO A 101 -57.62 -12.12 -22.36
C PRO A 101 -58.17 -12.48 -23.75
N LEU A 102 -57.54 -13.37 -24.48
CA LEU A 102 -58.18 -14.07 -25.62
C LEU A 102 -57.89 -15.57 -25.56
N THR A 103 -58.99 -16.25 -25.47
CA THR A 103 -59.45 -17.60 -25.58
C THR A 103 -58.60 -18.61 -26.39
N ALA A 104 -58.82 -19.84 -25.90
CA ALA A 104 -58.37 -21.15 -26.37
C ALA A 104 -58.80 -21.55 -27.79
N ALA A 105 -58.04 -22.43 -28.41
CA ALA A 105 -58.52 -23.68 -29.01
C ALA A 105 -57.42 -24.41 -29.81
N GLY A 106 -57.42 -25.80 -29.72
CA GLY A 106 -56.97 -26.72 -30.77
C GLY A 106 -55.69 -27.51 -30.44
N ALA A 107 -55.78 -28.58 -29.86
CA ALA A 107 -55.88 -30.01 -30.07
C ALA A 107 -54.94 -30.73 -31.10
N ALA A 108 -54.32 -31.84 -30.67
CA ALA A 108 -53.93 -33.06 -31.39
C ALA A 108 -52.57 -33.00 -32.17
N ALA A 109 -51.67 -33.93 -32.01
CA ALA A 109 -51.62 -35.38 -32.01
C ALA A 109 -50.16 -35.91 -31.79
N ARG A 110 -50.03 -36.97 -31.07
CA ARG A 110 -48.88 -37.91 -31.12
C ARG A 110 -48.97 -38.81 -32.38
N PRO A 111 -47.88 -39.39 -32.81
CA PRO A 111 -47.69 -40.81 -32.48
C PRO A 111 -46.25 -41.28 -32.15
N ASP A 112 -46.22 -42.39 -31.43
CA ASP A 112 -45.15 -43.24 -31.03
C ASP A 112 -44.35 -43.84 -32.21
N VAL A 113 -43.16 -44.39 -31.93
CA VAL A 113 -42.76 -45.81 -32.20
C VAL A 113 -41.25 -46.05 -32.00
N HIS A 114 -40.95 -47.01 -31.07
CA HIS A 114 -39.90 -48.07 -31.01
C HIS A 114 -38.44 -47.77 -30.81
N GLU A 115 -38.03 -48.14 -29.57
CA GLU A 115 -37.00 -49.15 -29.17
C GLU A 115 -36.01 -49.63 -30.23
N THR A 116 -34.75 -49.59 -29.89
CA THR A 116 -33.86 -50.74 -29.73
C THR A 116 -32.59 -50.36 -28.95
N ALA A 117 -32.24 -51.26 -28.03
CA ALA A 117 -31.07 -51.26 -27.16
C ALA A 117 -29.78 -51.61 -27.93
N GLN A 118 -28.65 -51.11 -27.45
CA GLN A 118 -27.46 -51.89 -27.03
C GLN A 118 -26.34 -51.01 -26.48
N HIS A 119 -25.93 -51.41 -25.31
CA HIS A 119 -24.61 -51.41 -24.62
C HIS A 119 -23.42 -50.79 -25.36
N ASP A 120 -22.65 -49.94 -24.77
CA ASP A 120 -21.49 -50.03 -23.92
C ASP A 120 -20.55 -48.83 -24.04
N ASP A 121 -19.90 -48.55 -22.97
CA ASP A 121 -18.65 -47.82 -22.80
C ASP A 121 -18.62 -46.30 -22.91
N GLY A 122 -18.35 -45.74 -21.75
CA GLY A 122 -17.30 -44.74 -21.70
C GLY A 122 -17.62 -43.40 -21.05
N LEU A 123 -17.27 -43.31 -19.84
CA LEU A 123 -17.09 -42.13 -19.00
C LEU A 123 -16.23 -40.97 -19.61
N ASN A 124 -16.58 -40.43 -20.78
CA ASN A 124 -15.85 -39.29 -21.35
C ASN A 124 -16.73 -38.25 -22.08
N GLY A 125 -18.04 -38.33 -21.92
CA GLY A 125 -18.98 -37.47 -22.65
C GLY A 125 -19.43 -36.15 -21.97
N GLU A 126 -19.31 -36.03 -20.65
CA GLU A 126 -19.89 -34.87 -19.95
C GLU A 126 -19.00 -33.64 -19.90
N GLU A 127 -17.67 -33.79 -19.92
CA GLU A 127 -16.78 -32.61 -19.97
C GLU A 127 -16.73 -31.93 -21.35
N ALA A 128 -16.94 -32.70 -22.42
CA ALA A 128 -17.01 -32.15 -23.79
C ALA A 128 -18.34 -31.42 -24.07
N ALA A 129 -19.42 -31.87 -23.44
CA ALA A 129 -20.75 -31.24 -23.59
C ALA A 129 -20.86 -29.90 -22.84
N LEU A 130 -20.19 -29.76 -21.69
CA LEU A 130 -20.10 -28.49 -20.96
C LEU A 130 -19.20 -27.47 -21.64
N SER A 131 -18.15 -27.91 -22.34
CA SER A 131 -17.27 -27.03 -23.13
C SER A 131 -17.93 -26.54 -24.41
N SER A 132 -18.71 -27.40 -25.09
CA SER A 132 -19.41 -27.04 -26.33
C SER A 132 -20.67 -26.20 -26.07
N ALA A 133 -21.34 -26.38 -24.94
CA ALA A 133 -22.48 -25.53 -24.57
C ALA A 133 -22.05 -24.07 -24.20
N GLN A 134 -20.80 -23.86 -23.78
CA GLN A 134 -20.28 -22.51 -23.59
C GLN A 134 -19.88 -21.77 -24.88
N HIS A 135 -19.74 -22.49 -26.01
CA HIS A 135 -19.32 -21.90 -27.28
C HIS A 135 -20.48 -21.63 -28.25
N ASN A 136 -21.71 -22.08 -27.97
CA ASN A 136 -22.85 -21.96 -28.87
C ASN A 136 -23.97 -21.04 -28.38
N LEU A 137 -23.73 -20.20 -27.36
CA LEU A 137 -24.55 -19.01 -27.18
C LEU A 137 -24.07 -17.99 -28.22
N PRO A 138 -24.92 -17.51 -29.13
CA PRO A 138 -24.56 -16.38 -29.97
C PRO A 138 -24.07 -15.28 -29.04
N PRO A 139 -22.93 -14.60 -29.32
CA PRO A 139 -22.55 -13.41 -28.57
C PRO A 139 -23.78 -12.52 -28.60
N ALA A 140 -24.35 -12.25 -27.44
CA ALA A 140 -25.39 -11.23 -27.33
C ALA A 140 -24.76 -10.00 -27.97
N ASP A 141 -25.21 -9.68 -29.17
CA ASP A 141 -24.79 -8.52 -29.93
C ASP A 141 -25.09 -7.27 -29.10
N LEU A 142 -24.15 -6.92 -28.22
CA LEU A 142 -24.11 -5.61 -27.56
C LEU A 142 -23.81 -4.48 -28.55
N ASP A 143 -23.60 -4.82 -29.82
CA ASP A 143 -23.39 -3.87 -30.93
C ASP A 143 -24.68 -3.23 -31.50
N THR A 144 -25.86 -3.62 -31.04
CA THR A 144 -27.11 -2.94 -31.40
C THR A 144 -27.48 -1.78 -30.49
N ALA A 145 -26.68 -1.44 -29.46
CA ALA A 145 -26.78 -0.13 -28.82
C ALA A 145 -26.43 0.93 -29.87
N ALA A 146 -27.39 1.71 -30.30
CA ALA A 146 -27.34 2.71 -31.35
C ALA A 146 -25.97 3.39 -31.41
N ALA A 147 -25.22 3.13 -32.49
CA ALA A 147 -23.84 3.56 -32.64
C ALA A 147 -23.74 5.08 -32.37
N VAL A 148 -22.89 5.47 -31.44
CA VAL A 148 -22.66 6.90 -31.16
C VAL A 148 -22.26 7.58 -32.45
N PRO A 149 -22.93 8.66 -32.86
CA PRO A 149 -22.67 9.32 -34.16
C PRO A 149 -21.22 9.70 -34.29
N THR A 150 -20.68 9.61 -35.51
CA THR A 150 -19.27 9.94 -35.78
C THR A 150 -18.92 11.36 -35.32
N GLY A 151 -19.83 12.33 -35.50
CA GLY A 151 -19.67 13.70 -35.02
C GLY A 151 -19.53 13.80 -33.49
N VAL A 152 -20.33 13.02 -32.72
CA VAL A 152 -20.18 12.98 -31.25
C VAL A 152 -18.91 12.31 -30.81
N ARG A 153 -18.45 11.28 -31.54
CA ARG A 153 -17.12 10.64 -31.28
C ARG A 153 -15.99 11.62 -31.56
N ALA A 154 -16.02 12.35 -32.67
CA ALA A 154 -15.03 13.35 -32.99
C ALA A 154 -15.00 14.49 -31.97
N ALA A 155 -16.17 15.04 -31.60
CA ALA A 155 -16.28 16.09 -30.58
C ALA A 155 -15.72 15.62 -29.21
N ARG A 156 -16.03 14.39 -28.82
CA ARG A 156 -15.51 13.79 -27.59
C ARG A 156 -13.99 13.65 -27.62
N LEU A 157 -13.42 13.23 -28.74
CA LEU A 157 -11.97 13.12 -28.91
C LEU A 157 -11.31 14.49 -28.81
N VAL A 158 -11.87 15.53 -29.46
CA VAL A 158 -11.34 16.91 -29.38
C VAL A 158 -11.39 17.44 -27.95
N LEU A 159 -12.52 17.27 -27.25
CA LEU A 159 -12.63 17.71 -25.85
C LEU A 159 -11.67 16.96 -24.92
N ARG A 160 -11.48 15.64 -25.09
CA ARG A 160 -10.52 14.86 -24.32
C ARG A 160 -9.08 15.31 -24.61
N GLY A 161 -8.76 15.58 -25.88
CA GLY A 161 -7.46 16.13 -26.26
C GLY A 161 -7.22 17.50 -25.63
N ALA A 162 -8.20 18.41 -25.70
CA ALA A 162 -8.10 19.73 -25.07
C ALA A 162 -7.94 19.63 -23.53
N ALA A 163 -8.71 18.76 -22.90
CA ALA A 163 -8.59 18.51 -21.46
C ALA A 163 -7.20 17.98 -21.08
N LEU A 164 -6.65 17.02 -21.84
CA LEU A 164 -5.29 16.50 -21.60
C LEU A 164 -4.24 17.60 -21.80
N THR A 165 -4.37 18.43 -22.83
CA THR A 165 -3.46 19.55 -23.08
C THR A 165 -3.50 20.56 -21.92
N ALA A 166 -4.70 20.94 -21.46
CA ALA A 166 -4.85 21.84 -20.32
C ALA A 166 -4.26 21.22 -19.03
N ALA A 167 -4.46 19.92 -18.79
CA ALA A 167 -3.87 19.22 -17.66
C ALA A 167 -2.35 19.18 -17.72
N LEU A 168 -1.77 18.94 -18.91
CA LEU A 168 -0.31 18.94 -19.10
C LEU A 168 0.28 20.34 -18.83
N ILE A 169 -0.33 21.38 -19.37
CA ILE A 169 0.11 22.75 -19.12
C ILE A 169 0.02 23.07 -17.63
N GLY A 170 -1.11 22.78 -16.97
CA GLY A 170 -1.29 23.06 -15.55
C GLY A 170 -0.34 22.27 -14.65
N SER A 171 -0.09 21.01 -14.96
CA SER A 171 0.83 20.18 -14.18
C SER A 171 2.30 20.58 -14.40
N LEU A 172 2.68 21.01 -15.61
CA LEU A 172 4.01 21.54 -15.91
C LEU A 172 4.21 22.92 -15.24
N ASP A 173 3.21 23.78 -15.26
CA ASP A 173 3.23 25.06 -14.57
C ASP A 173 3.54 24.88 -13.07
N MET A 174 2.79 23.96 -12.40
CA MET A 174 3.04 23.64 -10.99
C MET A 174 4.43 23.02 -10.74
N ALA A 175 4.93 22.22 -11.67
CA ALA A 175 6.24 21.57 -11.53
C ALA A 175 7.41 22.53 -11.72
N LEU A 176 7.24 23.60 -12.51
CA LEU A 176 8.26 24.59 -12.84
C LEU A 176 8.31 25.77 -11.84
N VAL A 177 7.35 25.87 -10.91
CA VAL A 177 7.36 26.91 -9.87
C VAL A 177 8.56 26.69 -8.94
N GLU A 178 9.55 27.55 -9.02
CA GLU A 178 10.78 27.45 -8.22
C GLU A 178 10.53 27.67 -6.72
N VAL A 179 9.59 28.55 -6.38
CA VAL A 179 9.26 28.88 -4.99
C VAL A 179 8.10 28.01 -4.51
N ARG A 180 8.41 26.81 -4.05
CA ARG A 180 7.42 25.83 -3.56
C ARG A 180 6.88 26.11 -2.16
N THR A 181 7.13 27.30 -1.61
CA THR A 181 6.75 27.67 -0.25
C THR A 181 5.44 28.44 -0.16
N GLU A 182 5.00 29.10 -1.23
CA GLU A 182 3.84 29.98 -1.24
C GLU A 182 2.71 29.43 -2.11
N TYR A 183 1.50 29.34 -1.54
CA TYR A 183 0.32 28.81 -2.23
C TYR A 183 -0.18 29.68 -3.39
N GLY A 184 0.09 30.98 -3.35
CA GLY A 184 -0.36 31.93 -4.39
C GLY A 184 0.14 31.62 -5.79
N TYR A 185 1.28 30.97 -5.91
CA TYR A 185 1.85 30.55 -7.21
C TYR A 185 1.19 29.31 -7.82
N LEU A 186 0.35 28.60 -7.07
CA LEU A 186 -0.33 27.39 -7.54
C LEU A 186 -1.64 27.65 -8.25
N GLU A 187 -2.18 28.88 -8.18
CA GLU A 187 -3.54 29.19 -8.64
C GLU A 187 -3.75 28.90 -10.12
N HIS A 188 -2.81 29.29 -10.99
CA HIS A 188 -2.92 29.05 -12.43
C HIS A 188 -2.90 27.56 -12.78
N GLY A 189 -1.94 26.83 -12.23
CA GLY A 189 -1.83 25.39 -12.45
C GLY A 189 -3.06 24.64 -11.94
N LEU A 190 -3.55 24.98 -10.73
CA LEU A 190 -4.75 24.38 -10.15
C LEU A 190 -6.01 24.70 -10.97
N LEU A 191 -6.16 25.93 -11.47
CA LEU A 191 -7.27 26.32 -12.34
C LEU A 191 -7.26 25.55 -13.66
N LEU A 192 -6.11 25.38 -14.29
CA LEU A 192 -5.96 24.59 -15.52
C LEU A 192 -6.28 23.10 -15.28
N LEU A 193 -5.85 22.53 -14.15
CA LEU A 193 -6.18 21.17 -13.77
C LEU A 193 -7.69 21.02 -13.50
N ALA A 194 -8.32 21.98 -12.81
CA ALA A 194 -9.75 21.98 -12.58
C ALA A 194 -10.55 22.11 -13.89
N LEU A 195 -10.09 22.99 -14.80
CA LEU A 195 -10.67 23.12 -16.13
C LEU A 195 -10.55 21.83 -16.93
N ALA A 196 -9.38 21.19 -16.92
CA ALA A 196 -9.15 19.91 -17.59
C ALA A 196 -10.09 18.83 -17.08
N PHE A 197 -10.25 18.74 -15.76
CA PHE A 197 -11.20 17.83 -15.10
C PHE A 197 -12.63 18.08 -15.57
N ALA A 198 -13.09 19.34 -15.57
CA ALA A 198 -14.44 19.71 -15.99
C ALA A 198 -14.69 19.41 -17.48
N VAL A 199 -13.75 19.76 -18.37
CA VAL A 199 -13.84 19.51 -19.81
C VAL A 199 -13.88 18.01 -20.09
N TRP A 200 -13.10 17.19 -19.37
CA TRP A 200 -13.16 15.74 -19.54
C TRP A 200 -14.51 15.17 -19.07
N LEU A 201 -15.07 15.63 -17.95
CA LEU A 201 -16.42 15.23 -17.51
C LEU A 201 -17.49 15.59 -18.54
N ILE A 202 -17.41 16.76 -19.16
CA ILE A 202 -18.30 17.16 -20.26
C ILE A 202 -18.15 16.18 -21.44
N ALA A 203 -16.93 15.83 -21.82
CA ALA A 203 -16.68 14.85 -22.87
C ALA A 203 -17.29 13.48 -22.55
N GLU A 204 -17.26 13.06 -21.27
CA GLU A 204 -17.92 11.83 -20.82
C GLU A 204 -19.45 11.91 -20.81
N ALA A 205 -20.02 13.09 -20.60
CA ALA A 205 -21.48 13.32 -20.60
C ALA A 205 -22.08 13.41 -22.03
N LEU A 206 -21.29 13.80 -23.04
CA LEU A 206 -21.76 14.03 -24.41
C LEU A 206 -22.59 12.88 -25.01
N PRO A 207 -22.19 11.60 -24.92
CA PRO A 207 -23.01 10.51 -25.46
C PRO A 207 -24.36 10.38 -24.77
N PHE A 208 -24.44 10.69 -23.48
CA PHE A 208 -25.69 10.68 -22.73
C PHE A 208 -26.58 11.84 -23.13
N LEU A 209 -26.06 13.06 -23.21
CA LEU A 209 -26.77 14.25 -23.64
C LEU A 209 -27.31 14.09 -25.08
N SER A 210 -26.53 13.52 -25.99
CA SER A 210 -26.96 13.23 -27.36
C SER A 210 -28.11 12.22 -27.44
N ARG A 211 -28.18 11.27 -26.51
CA ARG A 211 -29.31 10.33 -26.39
C ARG A 211 -30.54 11.01 -25.77
N LEU A 212 -30.36 11.86 -24.79
CA LEU A 212 -31.44 12.60 -24.14
C LEU A 212 -32.13 13.52 -25.12
N VAL A 213 -31.38 14.27 -25.92
CA VAL A 213 -31.92 15.16 -26.98
C VAL A 213 -32.67 14.35 -28.05
N ARG A 214 -32.26 13.13 -28.38
CA ARG A 214 -32.95 12.25 -29.32
C ARG A 214 -34.17 11.54 -28.73
N ARG A 215 -34.23 11.33 -27.40
CA ARG A 215 -35.32 10.69 -26.68
C ARG A 215 -36.57 11.57 -26.60
N VAL A 216 -36.46 12.90 -26.78
CA VAL A 216 -37.61 13.82 -26.85
C VAL A 216 -38.49 13.53 -28.09
N GLY A 217 -38.06 12.62 -28.99
CA GLY A 217 -38.81 12.22 -30.19
C GLY A 217 -39.14 10.73 -30.33
N ARG A 218 -38.73 9.83 -29.41
CA ARG A 218 -39.08 8.41 -29.51
C ARG A 218 -39.04 7.72 -28.15
N ASP A 219 -40.21 7.23 -27.75
CA ASP A 219 -40.35 6.23 -26.71
C ASP A 219 -39.72 4.91 -27.18
N GLU A 220 -38.56 4.52 -26.67
CA GLU A 220 -38.08 3.16 -26.80
C GLU A 220 -37.19 2.76 -25.61
N GLY A 221 -37.64 1.69 -24.96
CA GLY A 221 -36.84 0.60 -24.38
C GLY A 221 -35.86 0.94 -23.28
N SER A 222 -36.21 0.54 -22.08
CA SER A 222 -35.34 0.51 -20.89
C SER A 222 -34.02 -0.25 -21.13
N MET A 223 -32.95 0.35 -20.74
CA MET A 223 -31.65 -0.29 -20.68
C MET A 223 -31.65 -1.29 -19.50
N MET A 224 -31.96 -2.55 -19.79
CA MET A 224 -31.79 -3.62 -18.79
C MET A 224 -30.30 -3.76 -18.45
N VAL A 225 -29.93 -3.39 -17.25
CA VAL A 225 -28.73 -3.93 -16.62
C VAL A 225 -28.99 -5.43 -16.40
N ALA A 226 -28.20 -6.30 -17.01
CA ALA A 226 -28.37 -7.73 -16.84
C ALA A 226 -28.31 -8.07 -15.34
N PRO A 227 -29.33 -8.75 -14.79
CA PRO A 227 -29.34 -9.12 -13.40
C PRO A 227 -28.14 -10.01 -13.08
N PHE A 228 -27.56 -9.83 -11.90
CA PHE A 228 -26.55 -10.72 -11.38
C PHE A 228 -27.05 -12.17 -11.41
N ARG A 229 -26.39 -13.03 -12.17
CA ARG A 229 -26.61 -14.48 -12.05
C ARG A 229 -25.95 -14.95 -10.76
N CYS A 230 -26.75 -15.35 -9.79
CA CYS A 230 -26.29 -16.03 -8.59
C CYS A 230 -26.14 -17.53 -8.91
N ASP A 231 -25.01 -17.92 -9.47
CA ASP A 231 -24.80 -19.34 -9.80
C ASP A 231 -24.35 -20.18 -8.59
N ASP A 232 -24.02 -19.61 -7.42
CA ASP A 232 -23.37 -20.30 -6.29
C ASP A 232 -24.05 -20.11 -4.93
N MET A 233 -25.37 -20.02 -4.88
CA MET A 233 -26.10 -19.90 -3.62
C MET A 233 -26.58 -21.22 -2.99
N ALA A 234 -25.87 -22.30 -3.13
CA ALA A 234 -26.07 -23.39 -2.20
C ALA A 234 -25.45 -22.99 -0.84
N LEU A 235 -26.25 -22.93 0.21
CA LEU A 235 -25.76 -23.12 1.58
C LEU A 235 -24.80 -24.30 1.48
N LEU A 236 -23.52 -24.10 1.84
CA LEU A 236 -22.50 -25.12 1.69
C LEU A 236 -23.01 -26.39 2.36
N PRO A 237 -23.31 -27.51 1.64
CA PRO A 237 -23.82 -28.70 2.29
C PRO A 237 -22.77 -29.16 3.29
N LEU A 238 -23.19 -29.38 4.53
CA LEU A 238 -22.37 -29.93 5.59
C LEU A 238 -22.09 -31.40 5.30
N THR A 239 -21.16 -31.63 4.36
CA THR A 239 -20.62 -32.98 4.12
C THR A 239 -19.72 -33.41 5.27
N VAL A 240 -19.57 -34.71 5.49
CA VAL A 240 -18.67 -35.25 6.52
C VAL A 240 -17.25 -34.66 6.37
N GLY A 241 -16.77 -34.53 5.12
CA GLY A 241 -15.46 -33.95 4.83
C GLY A 241 -15.37 -32.48 5.26
N ARG A 242 -16.42 -31.68 5.03
CA ARG A 242 -16.45 -30.28 5.48
C ARG A 242 -16.57 -30.17 7.01
N LEU A 243 -17.35 -31.02 7.65
CA LEU A 243 -17.41 -31.03 9.10
C LEU A 243 -16.04 -31.39 9.71
N PHE A 244 -15.35 -32.36 9.14
CA PHE A 244 -13.96 -32.66 9.48
C PHE A 244 -13.03 -31.47 9.25
N ALA A 245 -13.15 -30.74 8.13
CA ALA A 245 -12.37 -29.55 7.87
C ALA A 245 -12.68 -28.40 8.87
N VAL A 246 -13.93 -28.27 9.33
CA VAL A 246 -14.27 -27.33 10.41
C VAL A 246 -13.52 -27.69 11.69
N VAL A 247 -13.54 -28.95 12.08
CA VAL A 247 -12.80 -29.43 13.26
C VAL A 247 -11.31 -29.17 13.12
N LEU A 248 -10.73 -29.47 11.93
CA LEU A 248 -9.33 -29.19 11.65
C LEU A 248 -9.01 -27.69 11.69
N THR A 249 -9.92 -26.85 11.22
CA THR A 249 -9.72 -25.39 11.27
C THR A 249 -9.60 -24.91 12.71
N PHE A 250 -10.51 -25.32 13.59
CA PHE A 250 -10.46 -24.93 14.99
C PHE A 250 -9.30 -25.56 15.76
N ALA A 251 -9.05 -26.87 15.57
CA ALA A 251 -7.94 -27.57 16.22
C ALA A 251 -6.58 -27.01 15.75
N GLY A 252 -6.42 -26.80 14.44
CA GLY A 252 -5.23 -26.18 13.88
C GLY A 252 -5.04 -24.73 14.35
N ALA A 253 -6.13 -23.94 14.40
CA ALA A 253 -6.10 -22.56 14.90
C ALA A 253 -5.65 -22.52 16.37
N PHE A 254 -6.19 -23.40 17.19
CA PHE A 254 -5.80 -23.53 18.60
C PHE A 254 -4.34 -23.97 18.73
N GLY A 255 -3.90 -24.96 17.96
CA GLY A 255 -2.51 -25.41 17.94
C GLY A 255 -1.56 -24.30 17.45
N ALA A 256 -1.91 -23.60 16.38
CA ALA A 256 -1.12 -22.46 15.86
C ALA A 256 -1.01 -21.33 16.89
N PHE A 257 -2.11 -21.04 17.62
CA PHE A 257 -2.09 -20.04 18.68
C PHE A 257 -1.23 -20.45 19.87
N LEU A 258 -1.31 -21.73 20.31
CA LEU A 258 -0.54 -22.21 21.45
C LEU A 258 0.97 -22.34 21.16
N TRP A 259 1.31 -22.97 20.03
CA TRP A 259 2.70 -23.33 19.73
C TRP A 259 3.54 -22.18 19.17
N ASN A 260 2.92 -21.09 18.73
CA ASN A 260 3.63 -19.87 18.31
C ASN A 260 3.67 -18.81 19.43
N SER A 261 3.74 -19.23 20.69
CA SER A 261 3.96 -18.35 21.83
C SER A 261 5.41 -17.84 21.90
N GLY A 262 5.65 -16.77 22.66
CA GLY A 262 7.01 -16.22 22.84
C GLY A 262 7.60 -15.62 21.57
N ASN A 263 6.77 -15.13 20.67
CA ASN A 263 7.21 -14.47 19.42
C ASN A 263 8.02 -15.39 18.48
N GLN A 264 7.74 -16.69 18.43
CA GLN A 264 8.50 -17.62 17.59
C GLN A 264 7.60 -18.46 16.69
N PHE A 265 7.99 -18.61 15.43
CA PHE A 265 7.47 -19.62 14.54
C PHE A 265 8.10 -20.97 14.90
N THR A 266 7.39 -21.81 15.64
CA THR A 266 7.82 -23.18 15.89
C THR A 266 7.39 -24.09 14.73
N PRO A 267 8.13 -25.20 14.44
CA PRO A 267 7.72 -26.13 13.38
C PRO A 267 6.30 -26.67 13.54
N GLN A 268 5.90 -27.00 14.79
CA GLN A 268 4.55 -27.48 15.09
C GLN A 268 3.51 -26.36 14.90
N GLY A 269 3.81 -25.15 15.34
CA GLY A 269 2.95 -23.96 15.18
C GLY A 269 2.73 -23.61 13.72
N VAL A 270 3.79 -23.64 12.92
CA VAL A 270 3.72 -23.43 11.46
C VAL A 270 2.91 -24.51 10.76
N ALA A 271 3.12 -25.79 11.10
CA ALA A 271 2.35 -26.89 10.55
C ALA A 271 0.85 -26.74 10.88
N ALA A 272 0.51 -26.46 12.14
CA ALA A 272 -0.85 -26.19 12.57
C ALA A 272 -1.48 -25.00 11.86
N TRP A 273 -0.69 -23.93 11.65
CA TRP A 273 -1.10 -22.74 10.92
C TRP A 273 -1.46 -23.04 9.47
N PHE A 274 -0.61 -23.78 8.73
CA PHE A 274 -0.92 -24.20 7.36
C PHE A 274 -2.13 -25.13 7.28
N VAL A 275 -2.28 -26.07 8.24
CA VAL A 275 -3.48 -26.91 8.34
C VAL A 275 -4.72 -26.04 8.53
N THR A 276 -4.66 -25.03 9.40
CA THR A 276 -5.77 -24.10 9.61
C THR A 276 -6.18 -23.38 8.32
N ILE A 277 -5.21 -22.80 7.60
CA ILE A 277 -5.48 -22.08 6.35
C ILE A 277 -6.09 -23.01 5.31
N LEU A 278 -5.51 -24.18 5.08
CA LEU A 278 -6.01 -25.14 4.09
C LEU A 278 -7.39 -25.68 4.45
N ALA A 279 -7.62 -25.98 5.72
CA ALA A 279 -8.91 -26.45 6.21
C ALA A 279 -9.98 -25.35 6.11
N ALA A 280 -9.67 -24.11 6.46
CA ALA A 280 -10.59 -22.98 6.33
C ALA A 280 -10.94 -22.72 4.85
N VAL A 281 -9.96 -22.78 3.95
CA VAL A 281 -10.22 -22.71 2.50
C VAL A 281 -11.11 -23.85 2.06
N TRP A 282 -10.89 -25.08 2.57
CA TRP A 282 -11.72 -26.24 2.21
C TRP A 282 -13.17 -26.07 2.69
N VAL A 283 -13.37 -25.59 3.91
CA VAL A 283 -14.72 -25.29 4.45
C VAL A 283 -15.46 -24.29 3.56
N LEU A 284 -14.78 -23.23 3.13
CA LEU A 284 -15.37 -22.08 2.45
C LEU A 284 -15.35 -22.17 0.91
N ALA A 285 -14.59 -23.10 0.34
CA ALA A 285 -14.52 -23.28 -1.11
C ALA A 285 -15.87 -23.76 -1.69
N PRO A 286 -16.17 -23.45 -2.97
CA PRO A 286 -17.30 -24.01 -3.68
C PRO A 286 -17.32 -25.54 -3.66
N GLU A 287 -18.47 -26.14 -3.97
CA GLU A 287 -18.63 -27.59 -4.04
C GLU A 287 -17.62 -28.25 -4.99
N GLY A 288 -17.21 -29.45 -4.68
CA GLY A 288 -16.27 -30.24 -5.50
C GLY A 288 -14.79 -29.91 -5.30
N TRP A 289 -14.44 -28.84 -4.55
CA TRP A 289 -13.04 -28.54 -4.23
C TRP A 289 -12.60 -29.24 -2.94
N SER A 290 -11.41 -29.84 -2.98
CA SER A 290 -10.73 -30.38 -1.80
C SER A 290 -9.20 -30.21 -1.93
N PRO A 291 -8.45 -30.19 -0.81
CA PRO A 291 -6.99 -29.97 -0.82
C PRO A 291 -6.22 -31.00 -1.66
N GLN A 292 -6.74 -32.22 -1.79
CA GLN A 292 -6.12 -33.28 -2.60
C GLN A 292 -6.02 -32.95 -4.09
N HIS A 293 -6.85 -32.00 -4.59
CA HIS A 293 -6.80 -31.54 -5.98
C HIS A 293 -5.80 -30.43 -6.21
N LEU A 294 -5.23 -29.83 -5.16
CA LEU A 294 -4.37 -28.64 -5.28
C LEU A 294 -3.11 -28.94 -6.08
N LEU A 295 -2.35 -29.95 -5.69
CA LEU A 295 -1.11 -30.34 -6.39
C LEU A 295 -1.36 -30.88 -7.81
N PRO A 296 -2.33 -31.78 -8.05
CA PRO A 296 -2.67 -32.21 -9.40
C PRO A 296 -3.15 -31.09 -10.30
N ASN A 297 -3.92 -30.14 -9.78
CA ASN A 297 -4.38 -28.99 -10.56
C ASN A 297 -3.25 -28.03 -10.89
N LEU A 298 -2.37 -27.75 -9.92
CA LEU A 298 -1.17 -26.93 -10.13
C LEU A 298 -0.25 -27.59 -11.18
N TYR A 299 0.00 -28.88 -11.06
CA TYR A 299 0.82 -29.63 -12.03
C TYR A 299 0.22 -29.57 -13.43
N ARG A 300 -1.12 -29.79 -13.56
CA ARG A 300 -1.82 -29.67 -14.84
C ARG A 300 -1.73 -28.27 -15.42
N ALA A 301 -1.96 -27.24 -14.58
CA ALA A 301 -1.87 -25.85 -14.99
C ALA A 301 -0.46 -25.49 -15.51
N LEU A 302 0.60 -25.89 -14.80
CA LEU A 302 1.98 -25.67 -15.21
C LEU A 302 2.32 -26.43 -16.50
N ARG A 303 1.89 -27.69 -16.63
CA ARG A 303 2.16 -28.49 -17.84
C ARG A 303 1.38 -28.02 -19.07
N GLN A 304 0.20 -27.45 -18.87
CA GLN A 304 -0.67 -26.92 -19.94
C GLN A 304 -0.40 -25.45 -20.25
N ALA A 305 0.40 -24.77 -19.42
CA ALA A 305 0.76 -23.38 -19.65
C ALA A 305 1.48 -23.25 -21.00
N ARG A 306 0.81 -22.59 -21.94
CA ARG A 306 1.40 -22.22 -23.24
C ARG A 306 1.64 -20.74 -23.24
N ILE A 307 2.87 -20.37 -23.52
CA ILE A 307 3.24 -18.95 -23.70
C ILE A 307 2.96 -18.62 -25.15
N GLU A 308 1.88 -17.90 -25.40
CA GLU A 308 1.57 -17.37 -26.72
C GLU A 308 2.32 -16.05 -26.93
N LEU A 309 3.16 -16.02 -27.97
CA LEU A 309 3.86 -14.80 -28.35
C LEU A 309 2.87 -13.81 -28.97
N SER A 310 2.30 -12.97 -28.12
CA SER A 310 1.39 -11.90 -28.51
C SER A 310 2.10 -10.54 -28.47
N PRO A 311 1.64 -9.53 -29.26
CA PRO A 311 2.14 -8.17 -29.14
C PRO A 311 2.07 -7.60 -27.71
N SER A 312 1.04 -7.96 -26.96
CA SER A 312 0.90 -7.56 -25.56
C SER A 312 1.97 -8.19 -24.67
N LEU A 313 2.33 -9.46 -24.90
CA LEU A 313 3.42 -10.09 -24.15
C LEU A 313 4.76 -9.42 -24.45
N LEU A 314 5.03 -9.10 -25.72
CA LEU A 314 6.25 -8.37 -26.10
C LEU A 314 6.29 -6.99 -25.42
N ALA A 315 5.18 -6.24 -25.48
CA ALA A 315 5.07 -4.95 -24.78
C ALA A 315 5.31 -5.09 -23.27
N LEU A 316 4.71 -6.11 -22.62
CA LEU A 316 4.93 -6.39 -21.20
C LEU A 316 6.40 -6.70 -20.91
N VAL A 317 7.07 -7.51 -21.74
CA VAL A 317 8.51 -7.80 -21.56
C VAL A 317 9.34 -6.52 -21.65
N LEU A 318 9.07 -5.65 -22.63
CA LEU A 318 9.77 -4.36 -22.72
C LEU A 318 9.52 -3.46 -21.50
N ILE A 319 8.30 -3.45 -20.98
CA ILE A 319 7.95 -2.74 -19.73
C ILE A 319 8.72 -3.34 -18.54
N LEU A 320 8.81 -4.65 -18.45
CA LEU A 320 9.57 -5.32 -17.39
C LEU A 320 11.08 -5.06 -17.51
N VAL A 321 11.63 -4.98 -18.72
CA VAL A 321 13.02 -4.59 -18.95
C VAL A 321 13.27 -3.15 -18.48
N ALA A 322 12.38 -2.20 -18.82
CA ALA A 322 12.46 -0.83 -18.31
C ALA A 322 12.32 -0.79 -16.77
N GLY A 323 11.39 -1.57 -16.23
CA GLY A 323 11.22 -1.73 -14.80
C GLY A 323 12.44 -2.33 -14.09
N ALA A 324 13.10 -3.31 -14.71
CA ALA A 324 14.34 -3.91 -14.21
C ALA A 324 15.50 -2.91 -14.26
N TYR A 325 15.60 -2.10 -15.31
CA TYR A 325 16.58 -1.02 -15.37
C TYR A 325 16.47 -0.10 -14.14
N PHE A 326 15.28 0.41 -13.86
CA PHE A 326 15.09 1.28 -12.70
C PHE A 326 15.40 0.59 -11.37
N ARG A 327 15.21 -0.73 -11.25
CA ARG A 327 15.33 -1.44 -9.97
C ARG A 327 16.69 -2.05 -9.72
N PHE A 328 17.41 -2.41 -10.76
CA PHE A 328 18.69 -3.12 -10.63
C PHE A 328 19.91 -2.31 -11.12
N SER A 329 19.72 -1.23 -11.93
CA SER A 329 20.84 -0.40 -12.39
C SER A 329 21.48 0.31 -11.20
N ASP A 330 22.79 0.16 -11.06
CA ASP A 330 23.58 0.75 -9.96
C ASP A 330 22.93 0.50 -8.57
N LEU A 331 22.47 -0.72 -8.32
CA LEU A 331 21.76 -1.04 -7.08
C LEU A 331 22.64 -0.88 -5.82
N PRO A 332 23.93 -1.24 -5.82
CA PRO A 332 24.83 -0.97 -4.68
C PRO A 332 25.05 0.53 -4.46
N GLY A 333 25.17 1.33 -5.53
CA GLY A 333 25.54 2.74 -5.46
C GLY A 333 24.40 3.72 -5.28
N THR A 334 23.12 3.28 -5.35
CA THR A 334 21.96 4.18 -5.20
C THR A 334 20.76 3.48 -4.56
N PRO A 335 20.43 3.75 -3.28
CA PRO A 335 21.19 4.56 -2.31
C PRO A 335 22.47 3.86 -1.86
N PRO A 336 23.58 4.60 -1.64
CA PRO A 336 24.87 3.97 -1.33
C PRO A 336 25.01 3.52 0.12
N GLU A 337 24.40 4.28 1.06
CA GLU A 337 24.59 4.11 2.48
C GLU A 337 23.37 3.46 3.15
N MET A 338 23.62 2.62 4.14
CA MET A 338 22.55 2.15 5.02
C MET A 338 22.27 3.18 6.13
N THR A 339 21.13 3.03 6.78
CA THR A 339 20.80 3.73 8.02
C THR A 339 20.60 2.72 9.13
N SER A 340 20.47 3.16 10.39
CA SER A 340 20.14 2.27 11.51
C SER A 340 18.89 1.43 11.26
N ASP A 341 17.93 1.95 10.48
CA ASP A 341 16.77 1.20 10.05
C ASP A 341 17.11 -0.04 9.19
N HIS A 342 18.14 0.07 8.34
CA HIS A 342 18.62 -1.06 7.53
C HIS A 342 19.48 -2.02 8.36
N VAL A 343 20.32 -1.49 9.23
CA VAL A 343 21.16 -2.26 10.17
C VAL A 343 20.32 -3.28 10.93
N GLU A 344 19.25 -2.81 11.57
CA GLU A 344 18.33 -3.69 12.30
C GLU A 344 17.78 -4.82 11.42
N LYS A 345 17.48 -4.54 10.15
CA LYS A 345 16.95 -5.54 9.24
C LYS A 345 18.00 -6.56 8.79
N VAL A 346 19.22 -6.12 8.55
CA VAL A 346 20.32 -7.03 8.24
C VAL A 346 20.57 -7.97 9.42
N LEU A 347 20.59 -7.45 10.65
CA LEU A 347 20.75 -8.22 11.86
C LEU A 347 19.54 -9.15 12.14
N ASP A 348 18.33 -8.70 11.85
CA ASP A 348 17.13 -9.51 11.98
C ASP A 348 17.16 -10.70 10.98
N VAL A 349 17.58 -10.47 9.73
CA VAL A 349 17.75 -11.55 8.73
C VAL A 349 18.84 -12.52 9.15
N ALA A 350 19.99 -12.03 9.62
CA ALA A 350 21.06 -12.87 10.14
C ALA A 350 20.59 -13.72 11.32
N GLY A 351 19.78 -13.12 12.21
CA GLY A 351 19.23 -13.81 13.36
C GLY A 351 18.31 -14.98 13.05
N ILE A 352 17.68 -15.00 11.86
CA ILE A 352 16.87 -16.14 11.41
C ILE A 352 17.73 -17.39 11.30
N PHE A 353 18.96 -17.26 10.79
CA PHE A 353 19.91 -18.38 10.70
C PHE A 353 20.53 -18.76 12.05
N ASP A 354 20.51 -17.86 13.02
CA ASP A 354 20.86 -18.14 14.42
C ASP A 354 19.68 -18.78 15.21
N GLY A 355 18.55 -19.11 14.54
CA GLY A 355 17.38 -19.74 15.14
C GLY A 355 16.34 -18.77 15.70
N ARG A 356 16.48 -17.46 15.49
CA ARG A 356 15.48 -16.45 15.91
C ARG A 356 14.35 -16.35 14.89
N THR A 357 13.43 -17.30 14.93
CA THR A 357 12.30 -17.38 13.99
C THR A 357 11.10 -16.50 14.42
N ASN A 358 11.32 -15.19 14.51
CA ASN A 358 10.35 -14.25 15.06
C ASN A 358 9.11 -14.09 14.16
N ILE A 359 7.93 -14.04 14.80
CA ILE A 359 6.65 -13.71 14.15
C ILE A 359 6.59 -12.21 13.87
N PHE A 360 7.13 -11.42 14.79
CA PHE A 360 7.23 -9.98 14.71
C PHE A 360 8.57 -9.51 15.25
N PHE A 361 9.26 -8.66 14.53
CA PHE A 361 10.55 -8.11 14.92
C PHE A 361 10.34 -6.81 15.68
N ALA A 362 10.49 -6.85 17.00
CA ALA A 362 10.10 -5.76 17.91
C ALA A 362 11.02 -4.54 17.85
N ASN A 363 12.30 -4.70 17.44
CA ASN A 363 13.28 -3.63 17.42
C ASN A 363 12.82 -2.41 16.62
N ASN A 364 13.24 -1.20 17.03
CA ASN A 364 12.95 0.06 16.36
C ASN A 364 11.45 0.26 16.01
N GLY A 365 10.58 0.08 17.01
CA GLY A 365 9.14 0.32 16.90
C GLY A 365 8.34 -0.78 16.23
N GLY A 366 8.93 -1.93 15.97
CA GLY A 366 8.27 -3.15 15.51
C GLY A 366 8.09 -3.28 14.00
N ARG A 367 8.25 -4.50 13.51
CA ARG A 367 8.22 -4.81 12.07
C ARG A 367 7.59 -6.17 11.80
N GLU A 368 6.75 -6.23 10.78
CA GLU A 368 6.14 -7.43 10.24
C GLU A 368 7.18 -8.30 9.51
N SER A 369 7.03 -9.63 9.54
CA SER A 369 8.10 -10.60 9.28
C SER A 369 8.28 -11.04 7.82
N LEU A 370 7.30 -10.89 6.94
CA LEU A 370 7.30 -11.50 5.60
C LEU A 370 8.54 -11.14 4.76
N HIS A 371 8.92 -9.87 4.75
CA HIS A 371 10.08 -9.38 4.00
C HIS A 371 11.40 -10.00 4.50
N PHE A 372 11.56 -10.18 5.82
CA PHE A 372 12.79 -10.76 6.40
C PHE A 372 12.96 -12.21 6.01
N TYR A 373 11.90 -13.02 6.07
CA TYR A 373 11.94 -14.41 5.59
C TYR A 373 12.17 -14.49 4.09
N PHE A 374 11.62 -13.56 3.31
CA PHE A 374 11.89 -13.49 1.88
C PHE A 374 13.36 -13.13 1.59
N ALA A 375 13.93 -12.16 2.30
CA ALA A 375 15.34 -11.81 2.19
C ALA A 375 16.24 -12.98 2.62
N ALA A 376 15.92 -13.66 3.73
CA ALA A 376 16.61 -14.86 4.17
C ALA A 376 16.56 -15.99 3.11
N LEU A 377 15.42 -16.18 2.44
CA LEU A 377 15.32 -17.14 1.33
C LEU A 377 16.24 -16.76 0.16
N LEU A 378 16.30 -15.47 -0.18
CA LEU A 378 17.17 -14.98 -1.27
C LEU A 378 18.66 -15.12 -0.93
N SER A 379 19.05 -14.98 0.34
CA SER A 379 20.45 -15.14 0.75
C SER A 379 20.99 -16.59 0.58
N LEU A 380 20.12 -17.56 0.35
CA LEU A 380 20.50 -18.92 -0.03
C LEU A 380 21.02 -19.03 -1.47
N LEU A 381 20.79 -17.98 -2.29
CA LEU A 381 21.31 -17.94 -3.65
C LEU A 381 22.80 -17.58 -3.65
N PRO A 382 23.62 -18.23 -4.49
CA PRO A 382 25.05 -17.94 -4.56
C PRO A 382 25.33 -16.46 -4.88
N GLY A 383 26.23 -15.83 -4.13
CA GLY A 383 26.67 -14.46 -4.35
C GLY A 383 25.79 -13.38 -3.70
N LEU A 384 24.79 -13.75 -2.90
CA LEU A 384 24.00 -12.82 -2.09
C LEU A 384 24.37 -13.01 -0.61
N GLU A 385 25.21 -12.12 -0.09
CA GLU A 385 25.55 -12.06 1.34
C GLU A 385 24.46 -11.31 2.12
N ILE A 386 24.39 -11.54 3.44
CA ILE A 386 23.44 -10.86 4.33
C ILE A 386 23.96 -9.45 4.62
N ASP A 387 23.68 -8.53 3.73
CA ASP A 387 24.09 -7.14 3.76
C ASP A 387 22.97 -6.18 3.31
N PHE A 388 23.30 -4.92 3.13
CA PHE A 388 22.35 -3.92 2.61
C PHE A 388 21.93 -4.21 1.17
N THR A 389 22.81 -4.79 0.36
CA THR A 389 22.52 -5.13 -1.04
C THR A 389 21.44 -6.21 -1.14
N LEU A 390 21.51 -7.23 -0.26
CA LEU A 390 20.47 -8.25 -0.16
C LEU A 390 19.07 -7.65 0.08
N LEU A 391 18.97 -6.71 1.03
CA LEU A 391 17.69 -6.05 1.31
C LEU A 391 17.17 -5.30 0.09
N LYS A 392 18.06 -4.62 -0.64
CA LYS A 392 17.71 -3.91 -1.88
C LYS A 392 17.29 -4.86 -3.00
N VAL A 393 17.98 -5.99 -3.15
CA VAL A 393 17.59 -7.04 -4.11
C VAL A 393 16.22 -7.61 -3.76
N ALA A 394 15.95 -7.88 -2.50
CA ALA A 394 14.64 -8.38 -2.06
C ALA A 394 13.51 -7.42 -2.45
N THR A 395 13.65 -6.12 -2.14
CA THR A 395 12.64 -5.12 -2.51
C THR A 395 12.54 -4.89 -4.03
N ALA A 396 13.64 -5.02 -4.77
CA ALA A 396 13.63 -4.93 -6.23
C ALA A 396 12.84 -6.09 -6.87
N VAL A 397 13.02 -7.31 -6.38
CA VAL A 397 12.26 -8.49 -6.83
C VAL A 397 10.77 -8.33 -6.47
N GLU A 398 10.43 -7.92 -5.24
CA GLU A 398 9.06 -7.61 -4.83
C GLU A 398 8.43 -6.57 -5.77
N GLY A 399 9.19 -5.53 -6.13
CA GLY A 399 8.78 -4.50 -7.08
C GLY A 399 8.52 -5.05 -8.49
N MET A 400 9.33 -5.98 -8.98
CA MET A 400 9.12 -6.63 -10.29
C MET A 400 7.86 -7.50 -10.30
N ILE A 401 7.64 -8.27 -9.24
CA ILE A 401 6.41 -9.07 -9.07
C ILE A 401 5.18 -8.14 -9.08
N THR A 402 5.29 -6.98 -8.41
CA THR A 402 4.22 -5.99 -8.36
C THR A 402 3.84 -5.48 -9.75
N LEU A 403 4.80 -5.25 -10.66
CA LEU A 403 4.49 -4.83 -12.04
C LEU A 403 3.65 -5.85 -12.81
N VAL A 404 3.95 -7.15 -12.66
CA VAL A 404 3.16 -8.22 -13.28
C VAL A 404 1.74 -8.27 -12.74
N VAL A 405 1.61 -8.13 -11.41
CA VAL A 405 0.30 -8.08 -10.74
C VAL A 405 -0.49 -6.86 -11.18
N LEU A 406 0.13 -5.70 -11.33
CA LEU A 406 -0.53 -4.47 -11.78
C LEU A 406 -1.01 -4.57 -13.24
N TYR A 407 -0.22 -5.18 -14.13
CA TYR A 407 -0.68 -5.47 -15.50
C TYR A 407 -1.97 -6.32 -15.47
N TRP A 408 -1.96 -7.41 -14.70
CA TRP A 408 -3.15 -8.25 -14.53
C TRP A 408 -4.32 -7.48 -13.91
N ALA A 409 -4.06 -6.69 -12.87
CA ALA A 409 -5.07 -5.87 -12.19
C ALA A 409 -5.75 -4.89 -13.16
N GLY A 410 -4.98 -4.17 -13.97
CA GLY A 410 -5.51 -3.23 -14.96
C GLY A 410 -6.43 -3.93 -15.97
N ARG A 411 -6.00 -5.10 -16.47
CA ARG A 411 -6.80 -5.96 -17.37
C ARG A 411 -8.13 -6.35 -16.75
N GLU A 412 -8.12 -6.86 -15.54
CA GLU A 412 -9.32 -7.37 -14.87
C GLU A 412 -10.26 -6.25 -14.45
N ILE A 413 -9.72 -5.16 -13.89
CA ILE A 413 -10.53 -4.05 -13.37
C ILE A 413 -11.18 -3.26 -14.51
N VAL A 414 -10.48 -3.02 -15.61
CA VAL A 414 -11.00 -2.18 -16.71
C VAL A 414 -11.66 -3.01 -17.79
N GLY A 415 -11.25 -4.25 -18.01
CA GLY A 415 -11.60 -5.08 -19.14
C GLY A 415 -13.03 -5.62 -19.16
N LYS A 416 -13.85 -5.41 -18.11
CA LYS A 416 -15.25 -5.80 -18.12
C LYS A 416 -16.01 -5.02 -19.21
N GLY A 417 -16.46 -5.72 -20.24
CA GLY A 417 -17.21 -5.16 -21.38
C GLY A 417 -16.35 -4.54 -22.49
N ASP A 418 -15.03 -4.38 -22.28
CA ASP A 418 -14.08 -3.96 -23.32
C ASP A 418 -12.68 -4.55 -23.02
N LYS A 419 -12.45 -5.77 -23.52
CA LYS A 419 -11.19 -6.51 -23.29
C LYS A 419 -9.98 -5.75 -23.85
N GLN A 420 -10.15 -5.03 -24.98
CA GLN A 420 -9.07 -4.28 -25.59
C GLN A 420 -8.66 -3.09 -24.72
N LEU A 421 -9.65 -2.37 -24.16
CA LEU A 421 -9.36 -1.30 -23.21
C LEU A 421 -8.66 -1.86 -21.96
N GLY A 422 -9.10 -3.01 -21.45
CA GLY A 422 -8.45 -3.67 -20.32
C GLY A 422 -6.99 -4.01 -20.60
N GLU A 423 -6.69 -4.57 -21.76
CA GLU A 423 -5.34 -4.91 -22.19
C GLU A 423 -4.44 -3.68 -22.27
N VAL A 424 -4.90 -2.63 -22.97
CA VAL A 424 -4.14 -1.38 -23.11
C VAL A 424 -3.91 -0.70 -21.76
N VAL A 425 -4.95 -0.62 -20.94
CA VAL A 425 -4.82 0.00 -19.60
C VAL A 425 -3.93 -0.82 -18.68
N GLY A 426 -3.98 -2.15 -18.74
CA GLY A 426 -3.07 -3.01 -18.00
C GLY A 426 -1.60 -2.77 -18.36
N LEU A 427 -1.28 -2.68 -19.65
CA LEU A 427 0.07 -2.36 -20.11
C LEU A 427 0.51 -0.95 -19.69
N LEU A 428 -0.36 0.05 -19.85
CA LEU A 428 -0.06 1.43 -19.43
C LEU A 428 0.13 1.55 -17.92
N LEU A 429 -0.72 0.88 -17.13
CA LEU A 429 -0.57 0.84 -15.67
C LEU A 429 0.80 0.28 -15.27
N ALA A 430 1.16 -0.87 -15.82
CA ALA A 430 2.47 -1.47 -15.56
C ALA A 430 3.61 -0.57 -16.04
N ALA A 431 3.48 0.09 -17.21
CA ALA A 431 4.51 0.95 -17.77
C ALA A 431 4.76 2.21 -16.91
N PHE A 432 3.70 2.93 -16.51
CA PHE A 432 3.84 4.11 -15.67
C PHE A 432 4.42 3.76 -14.29
N VAL A 433 3.98 2.64 -13.67
CA VAL A 433 4.55 2.21 -12.38
C VAL A 433 5.98 1.66 -12.53
N ALA A 434 6.32 1.07 -13.69
CA ALA A 434 7.69 0.61 -13.96
C ALA A 434 8.69 1.77 -13.88
N VAL A 435 8.32 2.94 -14.37
CA VAL A 435 9.18 4.13 -14.43
C VAL A 435 8.91 5.14 -13.30
N SER A 436 7.88 4.96 -12.49
CA SER A 436 7.49 5.86 -11.41
C SER A 436 8.56 5.97 -10.33
N ALA A 437 9.07 7.18 -10.07
CA ALA A 437 10.00 7.41 -8.96
C ALA A 437 9.40 6.95 -7.62
N TRP A 438 8.13 7.22 -7.35
CA TRP A 438 7.46 6.80 -6.12
C TRP A 438 7.58 5.29 -5.88
N HIS A 439 7.25 4.45 -6.88
CA HIS A 439 7.37 3.00 -6.72
C HIS A 439 8.83 2.52 -6.78
N VAL A 440 9.70 3.22 -7.52
CA VAL A 440 11.14 2.91 -7.59
C VAL A 440 11.80 3.13 -6.23
N PHE A 441 11.52 4.24 -5.52
CA PHE A 441 11.97 4.45 -4.15
C PHE A 441 11.64 3.25 -3.27
N LEU A 442 10.36 2.83 -3.25
CA LEU A 442 9.91 1.70 -2.43
C LEU A 442 10.55 0.36 -2.81
N SER A 443 10.91 0.20 -4.10
CA SER A 443 11.48 -1.03 -4.64
C SER A 443 13.00 -1.12 -4.53
N ARG A 444 13.69 -0.07 -4.04
CA ARG A 444 15.16 -0.05 -3.99
C ARG A 444 15.72 0.25 -2.61
N ILE A 445 14.86 0.70 -1.69
CA ILE A 445 15.33 1.17 -0.39
C ILE A 445 15.71 0.06 0.58
N GLY A 446 15.40 -1.21 0.29
CA GLY A 446 15.65 -2.32 1.22
C GLY A 446 14.70 -2.34 2.43
N LEU A 447 13.51 -1.74 2.31
CA LEU A 447 12.51 -1.70 3.38
C LEU A 447 11.21 -2.41 2.93
N ARG A 448 10.58 -3.17 3.83
CA ARG A 448 9.39 -3.99 3.59
C ARG A 448 8.15 -3.27 3.04
N ILE A 449 8.22 -1.96 2.84
CA ILE A 449 7.11 -1.09 2.47
C ILE A 449 6.54 -1.42 1.09
N GLY A 450 7.38 -1.86 0.15
CA GLY A 450 6.99 -2.23 -1.22
C GLY A 450 5.91 -3.31 -1.29
N LEU A 451 5.87 -4.21 -0.31
CA LEU A 451 4.83 -5.25 -0.17
C LEU A 451 3.41 -4.69 -0.05
N THR A 452 3.25 -3.45 0.46
CA THR A 452 1.94 -2.81 0.53
C THR A 452 1.32 -2.63 -0.85
N THR A 453 2.09 -2.16 -1.83
CA THR A 453 1.60 -1.97 -3.20
C THR A 453 1.17 -3.29 -3.82
N LEU A 454 1.95 -4.36 -3.64
CA LEU A 454 1.64 -5.70 -4.11
C LEU A 454 0.31 -6.22 -3.54
N PHE A 455 0.21 -6.24 -2.21
CA PHE A 455 -0.98 -6.78 -1.54
C PHE A 455 -2.21 -5.89 -1.73
N SER A 456 -2.05 -4.56 -1.80
CA SER A 456 -3.15 -3.64 -2.14
C SER A 456 -3.69 -3.92 -3.54
N ALA A 457 -2.82 -4.11 -4.53
CA ALA A 457 -3.23 -4.46 -5.90
C ALA A 457 -4.02 -5.77 -5.94
N LEU A 458 -3.55 -6.80 -5.24
CA LEU A 458 -4.23 -8.11 -5.17
C LEU A 458 -5.60 -7.99 -4.48
N VAL A 459 -5.66 -7.39 -3.28
CA VAL A 459 -6.91 -7.26 -2.50
C VAL A 459 -7.93 -6.43 -3.26
N ILE A 460 -7.54 -5.27 -3.81
CA ILE A 460 -8.44 -4.40 -4.58
C ILE A 460 -8.95 -5.15 -5.81
N THR A 461 -8.09 -5.82 -6.56
CA THR A 461 -8.49 -6.53 -7.78
C THR A 461 -9.47 -7.65 -7.48
N PHE A 462 -9.20 -8.49 -6.48
CA PHE A 462 -10.09 -9.56 -6.10
C PHE A 462 -11.42 -9.04 -5.52
N LEU A 463 -11.42 -7.96 -4.74
CA LEU A 463 -12.66 -7.33 -4.27
C LEU A 463 -13.47 -6.72 -5.41
N VAL A 464 -12.84 -6.01 -6.38
CA VAL A 464 -13.54 -5.53 -7.58
C VAL A 464 -14.18 -6.67 -8.34
N ARG A 465 -13.47 -7.79 -8.53
CA ARG A 465 -14.01 -8.99 -9.17
C ARG A 465 -15.14 -9.60 -8.36
N GLY A 466 -14.94 -9.73 -7.05
CA GLY A 466 -15.94 -10.24 -6.11
C GLY A 466 -17.23 -9.40 -6.14
N LEU A 467 -17.14 -8.09 -6.09
CA LEU A 467 -18.28 -7.19 -6.16
C LEU A 467 -19.00 -7.24 -7.52
N ARG A 468 -18.28 -7.51 -8.62
CA ARG A 468 -18.86 -7.59 -9.98
C ARG A 468 -19.49 -8.91 -10.31
N TYR A 469 -18.88 -10.01 -9.88
CA TYR A 469 -19.26 -11.35 -10.30
C TYR A 469 -19.85 -12.18 -9.17
N ASN A 470 -19.79 -11.68 -7.95
CA ASN A 470 -20.20 -12.36 -6.71
C ASN A 470 -19.62 -13.81 -6.58
N ARG A 471 -18.41 -14.02 -7.09
CA ARG A 471 -17.73 -15.31 -7.06
C ARG A 471 -17.02 -15.49 -5.72
N ARG A 472 -17.34 -16.58 -5.05
CA ARG A 472 -16.75 -16.91 -3.73
C ARG A 472 -15.22 -16.95 -3.76
N TRP A 473 -14.62 -17.54 -4.79
CA TRP A 473 -13.16 -17.61 -4.93
C TRP A 473 -12.48 -16.23 -4.93
N ASP A 474 -13.08 -15.22 -5.54
CA ASP A 474 -12.49 -13.89 -5.55
C ASP A 474 -12.40 -13.29 -4.13
N PHE A 475 -13.42 -13.56 -3.29
CA PHE A 475 -13.37 -13.15 -1.88
C PHE A 475 -12.37 -13.97 -1.06
N LEU A 476 -12.24 -15.27 -1.29
CA LEU A 476 -11.24 -16.10 -0.62
C LEU A 476 -9.82 -15.68 -1.01
N TYR A 477 -9.55 -15.39 -2.28
CA TYR A 477 -8.27 -14.84 -2.73
C TYR A 477 -7.99 -13.45 -2.15
N ALA A 478 -9.01 -12.59 -2.02
CA ALA A 478 -8.87 -11.33 -1.32
C ALA A 478 -8.50 -11.54 0.16
N GLY A 479 -9.11 -12.54 0.82
CA GLY A 479 -8.79 -12.93 2.19
C GLY A 479 -7.37 -13.44 2.36
N LEU A 480 -6.89 -14.28 1.42
CA LEU A 480 -5.51 -14.74 1.40
C LEU A 480 -4.54 -13.56 1.22
N ALA A 481 -4.79 -12.71 0.21
CA ALA A 481 -3.94 -11.55 -0.05
C ALA A 481 -3.91 -10.57 1.13
N PHE A 482 -5.05 -10.31 1.77
CA PHE A 482 -5.13 -9.44 2.93
C PHE A 482 -4.43 -10.06 4.15
N GLY A 483 -4.67 -11.35 4.44
CA GLY A 483 -4.06 -12.04 5.56
C GLY A 483 -2.53 -12.04 5.48
N PHE A 484 -1.95 -12.41 4.34
CA PHE A 484 -0.50 -12.34 4.14
C PHE A 484 0.01 -10.90 4.09
N GLY A 485 -0.77 -9.96 3.54
CA GLY A 485 -0.43 -8.53 3.55
C GLY A 485 -0.21 -7.97 4.95
N LEU A 486 -0.91 -8.48 5.97
CA LEU A 486 -0.72 -8.09 7.38
C LEU A 486 0.68 -8.43 7.91
N TYR A 487 1.40 -9.36 7.29
CA TYR A 487 2.81 -9.66 7.58
C TYR A 487 3.78 -8.83 6.74
N GLY A 488 3.29 -7.96 5.85
CA GLY A 488 4.10 -7.08 5.01
C GLY A 488 4.42 -5.75 5.67
N TYR A 489 3.42 -4.88 5.82
CA TYR A 489 3.61 -3.55 6.38
C TYR A 489 2.35 -3.05 7.09
N GLN A 490 2.53 -2.25 8.13
CA GLN A 490 1.45 -1.76 9.01
C GLN A 490 0.28 -1.04 8.29
N VAL A 491 0.50 -0.47 7.11
CA VAL A 491 -0.56 0.15 6.30
C VAL A 491 -1.69 -0.84 5.98
N MET A 492 -1.39 -2.14 5.90
CA MET A 492 -2.42 -3.17 5.69
C MET A 492 -3.46 -3.24 6.82
N ARG A 493 -3.17 -2.69 8.00
CA ARG A 493 -4.12 -2.60 9.13
C ARG A 493 -5.31 -1.67 8.85
N VAL A 494 -5.26 -0.84 7.81
CA VAL A 494 -6.39 0.00 7.35
C VAL A 494 -7.37 -0.79 6.46
N PHE A 495 -6.95 -1.93 5.89
CA PHE A 495 -7.79 -2.71 4.98
C PHE A 495 -9.12 -3.22 5.55
N PRO A 496 -9.31 -3.47 6.85
CA PRO A 496 -10.66 -3.72 7.39
C PRO A 496 -11.66 -2.62 7.03
N ILE A 497 -11.24 -1.34 7.04
CA ILE A 497 -12.08 -0.21 6.62
C ILE A 497 -12.36 -0.28 5.11
N VAL A 498 -11.36 -0.61 4.30
CA VAL A 498 -11.51 -0.79 2.85
C VAL A 498 -12.46 -1.94 2.52
N ILE A 499 -12.37 -3.06 3.24
CA ILE A 499 -13.25 -4.23 3.08
C ILE A 499 -14.68 -3.88 3.53
N ALA A 500 -14.84 -3.15 4.62
CA ALA A 500 -16.16 -2.65 5.06
C ALA A 500 -16.78 -1.72 4.00
N ALA A 501 -15.98 -0.82 3.39
CA ALA A 501 -16.44 0.02 2.29
C ALA A 501 -16.86 -0.81 1.05
N ALA A 502 -16.14 -1.89 0.73
CA ALA A 502 -16.55 -2.83 -0.31
C ALA A 502 -17.93 -3.45 -0.02
N GLY A 503 -18.15 -3.85 1.24
CA GLY A 503 -19.44 -4.35 1.71
C GLY A 503 -20.57 -3.31 1.55
N VAL A 504 -20.35 -2.09 2.05
CA VAL A 504 -21.34 -0.99 1.95
C VAL A 504 -21.66 -0.68 0.50
N ILE A 505 -20.65 -0.50 -0.35
CA ILE A 505 -20.85 -0.20 -1.78
C ILE A 505 -21.53 -1.37 -2.49
N GLY A 506 -21.13 -2.60 -2.18
CA GLY A 506 -21.75 -3.80 -2.73
C GLY A 506 -23.24 -3.89 -2.38
N LEU A 507 -23.64 -3.55 -1.15
CA LEU A 507 -25.03 -3.53 -0.71
C LEU A 507 -25.83 -2.39 -1.35
N LEU A 508 -25.22 -1.20 -1.50
CA LEU A 508 -25.91 -0.01 -2.03
C LEU A 508 -26.04 -0.03 -3.55
N VAL A 509 -24.99 -0.48 -4.24
CA VAL A 509 -24.88 -0.37 -5.71
C VAL A 509 -25.07 -1.72 -6.41
N GLY A 510 -24.59 -2.82 -5.82
CA GLY A 510 -24.52 -4.13 -6.48
C GLY A 510 -25.62 -5.11 -6.14
N ALA A 511 -26.25 -4.99 -4.98
CA ALA A 511 -27.17 -6.00 -4.48
C ALA A 511 -28.62 -5.72 -4.88
N ALA A 512 -29.07 -6.38 -5.94
CA ALA A 512 -30.41 -6.22 -6.50
C ALA A 512 -31.52 -6.97 -5.71
N SER A 513 -31.17 -8.01 -4.95
CA SER A 513 -32.14 -8.80 -4.17
C SER A 513 -31.58 -9.22 -2.81
N GLY A 514 -32.48 -9.61 -1.90
CA GLY A 514 -32.10 -10.10 -0.56
C GLY A 514 -31.12 -11.28 -0.61
N ARG A 515 -31.32 -12.17 -1.55
CA ARG A 515 -30.45 -13.33 -1.78
C ARG A 515 -29.02 -12.90 -2.15
N VAL A 516 -28.85 -11.90 -3.05
CA VAL A 516 -27.54 -11.37 -3.44
C VAL A 516 -26.86 -10.69 -2.25
N ARG A 517 -27.60 -9.96 -1.41
CA ARG A 517 -27.09 -9.32 -0.18
C ARG A 517 -26.52 -10.37 0.79
N VAL A 518 -27.29 -11.43 1.06
CA VAL A 518 -26.85 -12.52 1.96
C VAL A 518 -25.60 -13.21 1.42
N THR A 519 -25.54 -13.48 0.12
CA THR A 519 -24.35 -14.09 -0.50
C THR A 519 -23.15 -13.18 -0.41
N LEU A 520 -23.30 -11.88 -0.65
CA LEU A 520 -22.22 -10.91 -0.54
C LEU A 520 -21.68 -10.86 0.90
N LEU A 521 -22.57 -10.77 1.90
CA LEU A 521 -22.19 -10.77 3.31
C LEU A 521 -21.50 -12.07 3.70
N GLY A 522 -22.03 -13.23 3.25
CA GLY A 522 -21.42 -14.53 3.47
C GLY A 522 -20.02 -14.67 2.83
N ASN A 523 -19.84 -14.10 1.64
CA ASN A 523 -18.54 -14.09 0.96
C ASN A 523 -17.55 -13.15 1.67
N LEU A 524 -17.99 -11.97 2.16
CA LEU A 524 -17.17 -11.08 2.97
C LEU A 524 -16.80 -11.71 4.33
N ALA A 525 -17.73 -12.43 4.96
CA ALA A 525 -17.43 -13.21 6.15
C ALA A 525 -16.38 -14.30 5.85
N GLY A 526 -16.50 -15.00 4.70
CA GLY A 526 -15.51 -15.96 4.25
C GLY A 526 -14.12 -15.36 4.05
N LEU A 527 -14.03 -14.17 3.44
CA LEU A 527 -12.80 -13.39 3.33
C LEU A 527 -12.19 -13.14 4.72
N THR A 528 -13.02 -12.66 5.66
CA THR A 528 -12.58 -12.34 7.03
C THR A 528 -12.08 -13.57 7.77
N VAL A 529 -12.76 -14.72 7.63
CA VAL A 529 -12.33 -15.99 8.25
C VAL A 529 -10.97 -16.44 7.70
N ILE A 530 -10.75 -16.36 6.38
CA ILE A 530 -9.44 -16.71 5.79
C ILE A 530 -8.35 -15.76 6.27
N ALA A 531 -8.61 -14.45 6.27
CA ALA A 531 -7.65 -13.48 6.77
C ALA A 531 -7.33 -13.69 8.26
N ALA A 532 -8.35 -13.98 9.07
CA ALA A 532 -8.19 -14.30 10.49
C ALA A 532 -7.37 -15.58 10.69
N ALA A 533 -7.61 -16.63 9.92
CA ALA A 533 -6.83 -17.88 9.96
C ALA A 533 -5.34 -17.63 9.69
N ILE A 534 -5.04 -16.76 8.73
CA ILE A 534 -3.65 -16.36 8.44
C ILE A 534 -3.08 -15.49 9.56
N PHE A 535 -3.88 -14.62 10.14
CA PHE A 535 -3.45 -13.68 11.17
C PHE A 535 -3.15 -14.33 12.54
N ILE A 536 -3.51 -15.61 12.79
CA ILE A 536 -3.41 -16.26 14.09
C ILE A 536 -2.04 -16.12 14.77
N PRO A 537 -0.88 -16.39 14.15
CA PRO A 537 0.41 -16.20 14.81
C PRO A 537 0.66 -14.74 15.20
N LEU A 538 0.33 -13.81 14.31
CA LEU A 538 0.48 -12.38 14.57
C LEU A 538 -0.54 -11.87 15.60
N PHE A 539 -1.73 -12.45 15.63
CA PHE A 539 -2.72 -12.22 16.69
C PHE A 539 -2.19 -12.70 18.04
N ARG A 540 -1.58 -13.91 18.10
CA ARG A 540 -0.92 -14.41 19.32
C ARG A 540 0.10 -13.40 19.83
N TYR A 541 0.97 -12.92 18.94
CA TYR A 541 1.94 -11.88 19.29
C TYR A 541 1.27 -10.61 19.81
N SER A 542 0.22 -10.13 19.17
CA SER A 542 -0.49 -8.90 19.57
C SER A 542 -1.16 -9.00 20.95
N VAL A 543 -1.49 -10.21 21.39
CA VAL A 543 -2.04 -10.48 22.74
C VAL A 543 -0.93 -10.57 23.79
N GLU A 544 0.21 -11.17 23.45
CA GLU A 544 1.35 -11.29 24.37
C GLU A 544 2.12 -9.97 24.54
N PHE A 545 2.27 -9.21 23.45
CA PHE A 545 3.08 -8.00 23.39
C PHE A 545 2.28 -6.83 22.78
N PRO A 546 1.16 -6.41 23.40
CA PRO A 546 0.26 -5.43 22.81
C PRO A 546 0.94 -4.05 22.63
N ASN A 547 1.79 -3.66 23.56
CA ASN A 547 2.50 -2.38 23.48
C ASN A 547 3.43 -2.32 22.28
N ASP A 548 4.21 -3.37 21.99
CA ASP A 548 5.12 -3.41 20.86
C ASP A 548 4.36 -3.47 19.53
N PHE A 549 3.26 -4.26 19.50
CA PHE A 549 2.47 -4.40 18.29
C PHE A 549 1.77 -3.10 17.87
N TRP A 550 1.19 -2.35 18.82
CA TRP A 550 0.43 -1.14 18.53
C TRP A 550 1.25 0.15 18.59
N ASN A 551 2.43 0.13 19.22
CA ASN A 551 3.26 1.29 19.49
C ASN A 551 3.37 2.24 18.30
N ARG A 552 3.81 1.73 17.15
CA ARG A 552 4.05 2.56 15.96
C ARG A 552 2.79 3.24 15.41
N SER A 553 1.64 2.59 15.55
CA SER A 553 0.34 3.17 15.13
C SER A 553 -0.15 4.21 16.14
N ALA A 554 -0.01 3.92 17.43
CA ALA A 554 -0.41 4.82 18.50
C ALA A 554 0.45 6.10 18.52
N THR A 555 1.75 5.95 18.42
CA THR A 555 2.71 7.06 18.38
C THR A 555 2.43 8.04 17.23
N ARG A 556 2.11 7.53 16.03
CA ARG A 556 1.80 8.39 14.87
C ARG A 556 0.48 9.13 15.04
N LEU A 557 -0.50 8.49 15.67
CA LEU A 557 -1.83 9.06 15.88
C LEU A 557 -1.84 10.04 17.05
N LEU A 558 -1.25 9.67 18.20
CA LEU A 558 -1.41 10.34 19.50
C LEU A 558 -0.13 11.00 20.04
N GLY A 559 1.04 10.64 19.49
CA GLY A 559 2.36 11.10 19.97
C GLY A 559 3.04 10.11 20.90
N ASP A 560 4.34 10.24 21.07
CA ASP A 560 5.16 9.37 21.92
C ASP A 560 5.00 9.71 23.41
N ALA A 561 4.73 10.97 23.74
CA ALA A 561 4.74 11.46 25.11
C ALA A 561 3.73 10.75 26.02
N ILE A 562 2.58 10.32 25.50
CA ILE A 562 1.56 9.62 26.31
C ILE A 562 1.95 8.19 26.67
N ASN A 563 2.89 7.59 25.91
CA ASN A 563 3.36 6.22 26.10
C ASN A 563 4.64 6.13 26.94
N GLN A 564 5.13 7.26 27.46
CA GLN A 564 6.38 7.34 28.21
C GLN A 564 6.13 7.95 29.59
N GLU A 565 6.86 7.46 30.57
CA GLU A 565 6.89 7.99 31.93
C GLU A 565 8.35 7.99 32.39
N THR A 566 8.74 8.98 33.15
CA THR A 566 10.08 9.02 33.73
C THR A 566 10.06 8.27 35.04
N ASP A 567 10.91 7.25 35.20
CA ASP A 567 11.05 6.48 36.42
C ASP A 567 11.76 7.31 37.52
N GLU A 568 11.84 6.78 38.72
CA GLU A 568 12.49 7.42 39.89
C GLU A 568 13.99 7.70 39.64
N ASN A 569 14.59 7.04 38.65
CA ASN A 569 16.01 7.20 38.27
C ASN A 569 16.21 8.18 37.10
N GLY A 570 15.13 8.82 36.62
CA GLY A 570 15.20 9.73 35.48
C GLY A 570 15.17 9.04 34.09
N ASN A 571 14.98 7.73 34.02
CA ASN A 571 14.91 7.01 32.75
C ASN A 571 13.49 7.04 32.17
N LEU A 572 13.38 7.16 30.86
CA LEU A 572 12.09 7.06 30.16
C LEU A 572 11.67 5.60 30.05
N VAL A 573 10.59 5.26 30.76
CA VAL A 573 9.99 3.91 30.76
C VAL A 573 8.69 3.95 29.99
N ARG A 574 8.42 2.92 29.19
CA ARG A 574 7.15 2.79 28.47
C ARG A 574 6.02 2.39 29.40
N ARG A 575 4.91 3.11 29.31
CA ARG A 575 3.66 2.79 29.98
C ARG A 575 2.50 2.63 29.01
N THR A 576 1.41 2.04 29.47
CA THR A 576 0.15 2.01 28.73
C THR A 576 -0.70 3.21 29.18
N PRO A 577 -1.04 4.16 28.28
CA PRO A 577 -1.85 5.32 28.63
C PRO A 577 -3.29 4.90 28.94
N THR A 578 -3.91 5.64 29.83
CA THR A 578 -5.35 5.50 30.15
C THR A 578 -6.20 5.92 28.94
N LEU A 579 -7.46 5.46 28.90
CA LEU A 579 -8.40 5.86 27.85
C LEU A 579 -8.62 7.38 27.81
N GLN A 580 -8.67 8.03 28.98
CA GLN A 580 -8.85 9.47 29.08
C GLN A 580 -7.66 10.22 28.47
N GLU A 581 -6.43 9.82 28.79
CA GLU A 581 -5.21 10.40 28.21
C GLU A 581 -5.17 10.23 26.68
N GLN A 582 -5.62 9.09 26.18
CA GLN A 582 -5.71 8.87 24.73
C GLN A 582 -6.74 9.79 24.07
N ILE A 583 -7.89 10.01 24.70
CA ILE A 583 -8.93 10.93 24.20
C ILE A 583 -8.41 12.36 24.21
N ASP A 584 -7.79 12.80 25.30
CA ASP A 584 -7.26 14.16 25.43
C ASP A 584 -6.14 14.44 24.43
N ALA A 585 -5.24 13.47 24.22
CA ALA A 585 -4.21 13.55 23.20
C ALA A 585 -4.83 13.62 21.80
N LEU A 586 -5.84 12.80 21.50
CA LEU A 586 -6.53 12.83 20.21
C LEU A 586 -7.20 14.19 19.95
N ILE A 587 -7.90 14.75 20.95
CA ILE A 587 -8.53 16.07 20.83
C ILE A 587 -7.47 17.14 20.53
N THR A 588 -6.31 17.07 21.18
CA THR A 588 -5.20 18.02 21.00
C THR A 588 -4.64 17.98 19.59
N VAL A 589 -4.47 16.80 18.99
CA VAL A 589 -3.86 16.65 17.65
C VAL A 589 -4.88 16.66 16.50
N LEU A 590 -6.18 16.54 16.78
CA LEU A 590 -7.24 16.48 15.76
C LEU A 590 -7.27 17.70 14.80
N PRO A 591 -6.97 18.94 15.21
CA PRO A 591 -6.89 20.09 14.28
C PRO A 591 -5.91 19.89 13.12
N ASN A 592 -4.88 19.05 13.30
CA ASN A 592 -3.89 18.73 12.27
C ASN A 592 -4.47 17.93 11.09
N LEU A 593 -5.65 17.31 11.26
CA LEU A 593 -6.29 16.49 10.23
C LEU A 593 -6.54 17.27 8.94
N GLN A 594 -7.05 18.51 9.04
CA GLN A 594 -7.34 19.33 7.86
C GLN A 594 -6.05 19.64 7.09
N MET A 595 -4.99 20.03 7.79
CA MET A 595 -3.69 20.31 7.21
C MET A 595 -3.12 19.05 6.53
N ASN A 596 -3.19 17.89 7.21
CA ASN A 596 -2.69 16.63 6.69
C ASN A 596 -3.45 16.19 5.42
N VAL A 597 -4.78 16.32 5.37
CA VAL A 597 -5.58 16.03 4.17
C VAL A 597 -5.16 16.94 3.02
N ARG A 598 -5.06 18.26 3.27
CA ARG A 598 -4.65 19.22 2.25
C ARG A 598 -3.27 18.89 1.69
N ASN A 599 -2.28 18.66 2.56
CA ASN A 599 -0.91 18.34 2.16
C ASN A 599 -0.85 17.02 1.36
N ALA A 600 -1.57 15.98 1.80
CA ALA A 600 -1.63 14.70 1.09
C ALA A 600 -2.25 14.84 -0.31
N LEU A 601 -3.30 15.66 -0.48
CA LEU A 601 -3.91 15.91 -1.80
C LEU A 601 -3.00 16.73 -2.72
N LEU A 602 -2.34 17.75 -2.20
CA LEU A 602 -1.43 18.60 -2.97
C LEU A 602 -0.13 17.88 -3.33
N SER A 603 0.24 16.84 -2.59
CA SER A 603 1.50 16.11 -2.81
C SER A 603 1.64 15.49 -4.19
N PHE A 604 0.54 15.16 -4.85
CA PHE A 604 0.58 14.55 -6.18
C PHE A 604 1.10 15.49 -7.26
N HIS A 605 0.92 16.82 -7.11
CA HIS A 605 1.24 17.80 -8.12
C HIS A 605 2.24 18.86 -7.67
N TRP A 606 2.41 19.02 -6.35
CA TRP A 606 3.20 20.12 -5.81
C TRP A 606 4.28 19.65 -4.83
N LYS A 607 4.02 19.67 -3.52
CA LYS A 607 5.02 19.40 -2.48
C LYS A 607 4.79 18.01 -1.88
N GLY A 608 5.70 17.10 -2.19
CA GLY A 608 5.66 15.72 -1.70
C GLY A 608 6.33 15.52 -0.33
N ASP A 609 6.74 14.29 -0.08
CA ASP A 609 7.38 13.86 1.17
C ASP A 609 8.72 14.59 1.37
N VAL A 610 8.98 15.01 2.60
CA VAL A 610 10.23 15.73 2.97
C VAL A 610 11.36 14.78 3.34
N THR A 611 11.07 13.50 3.53
CA THR A 611 12.01 12.51 4.06
C THR A 611 13.02 12.09 2.99
N TRP A 612 14.27 12.48 3.15
CA TRP A 612 15.37 12.16 2.24
C TRP A 612 15.64 10.65 2.09
N LEU A 613 15.31 9.86 3.09
CA LEU A 613 15.58 8.43 3.10
C LEU A 613 14.89 7.69 1.95
N HIS A 614 13.66 8.05 1.62
CA HIS A 614 12.83 7.33 0.64
C HIS A 614 12.13 8.25 -0.36
N ASN A 615 12.63 9.47 -0.53
CA ASN A 615 12.18 10.42 -1.53
C ASN A 615 13.24 11.49 -1.81
N SER A 616 13.14 12.15 -2.96
CA SER A 616 13.75 13.45 -3.16
C SER A 616 12.93 14.49 -2.39
N PRO A 617 13.48 15.14 -1.34
CA PRO A 617 12.71 16.01 -0.47
C PRO A 617 11.92 17.07 -1.24
N ASN A 618 10.66 17.24 -0.87
CA ASN A 618 9.73 18.22 -1.44
C ASN A 618 9.42 18.06 -2.95
N GLN A 619 9.90 17.02 -3.64
CA GLN A 619 9.47 16.75 -5.00
C GLN A 619 8.04 16.21 -5.02
N PRO A 620 7.22 16.54 -6.06
CA PRO A 620 5.89 15.97 -6.20
C PRO A 620 5.93 14.43 -6.22
N THR A 621 4.87 13.80 -5.68
CA THR A 621 4.72 12.34 -5.68
C THR A 621 4.66 11.77 -7.10
N LEU A 622 4.05 12.50 -8.03
CA LEU A 622 3.96 12.15 -9.44
C LEU A 622 4.79 13.12 -10.28
N ASP A 623 5.43 12.61 -11.33
CA ASP A 623 5.96 13.48 -12.37
C ASP A 623 4.84 14.27 -13.06
N ALA A 624 5.17 15.39 -13.72
CA ALA A 624 4.18 16.29 -14.30
C ALA A 624 3.24 15.60 -15.33
N PHE A 625 3.72 14.59 -16.03
CA PHE A 625 2.94 13.86 -17.04
C PHE A 625 1.94 12.92 -16.37
N SER A 626 2.38 12.15 -15.37
CA SER A 626 1.52 11.30 -14.54
C SER A 626 0.52 12.14 -13.75
N GLY A 627 0.91 13.28 -13.22
CA GLY A 627 0.03 14.22 -12.51
C GLY A 627 -1.10 14.75 -13.42
N ALA A 628 -0.75 15.19 -14.63
CA ALA A 628 -1.74 15.62 -15.62
C ALA A 628 -2.76 14.51 -15.94
N LEU A 629 -2.26 13.30 -16.17
CA LEU A 629 -3.10 12.13 -16.45
C LEU A 629 -3.97 11.75 -15.25
N LEU A 630 -3.52 11.92 -14.00
CA LEU A 630 -4.32 11.66 -12.81
C LEU A 630 -5.59 12.52 -12.78
N MET A 631 -5.49 13.83 -13.07
CA MET A 631 -6.65 14.74 -13.02
C MET A 631 -7.71 14.40 -14.05
N VAL A 632 -7.32 14.20 -15.30
CA VAL A 632 -8.25 13.75 -16.34
C VAL A 632 -8.72 12.32 -16.13
N GLY A 633 -7.89 11.49 -15.51
CA GLY A 633 -8.19 10.10 -15.16
C GLY A 633 -9.22 9.98 -14.04
N LEU A 634 -9.16 10.83 -13.03
CA LEU A 634 -10.19 10.92 -12.00
C LEU A 634 -11.55 11.30 -12.62
N ALA A 635 -11.58 12.27 -13.54
CA ALA A 635 -12.78 12.63 -14.28
C ALA A 635 -13.29 11.47 -15.16
N ALA A 636 -12.37 10.79 -15.85
CA ALA A 636 -12.72 9.62 -16.68
C ALA A 636 -13.30 8.48 -15.83
N TRP A 637 -12.72 8.23 -14.66
CA TRP A 637 -13.19 7.17 -13.75
C TRP A 637 -14.54 7.51 -13.15
N LEU A 638 -14.75 8.74 -12.67
CA LEU A 638 -16.04 9.22 -12.17
C LEU A 638 -17.12 9.11 -13.24
N GLY A 639 -16.81 9.57 -14.46
CA GLY A 639 -17.73 9.43 -15.59
C GLY A 639 -18.04 7.97 -15.95
N ARG A 640 -17.06 7.07 -15.81
CA ARG A 640 -17.24 5.62 -16.00
C ARG A 640 -18.13 5.02 -14.90
N ALA A 641 -17.82 5.30 -13.63
CA ALA A 641 -18.58 4.80 -12.48
C ALA A 641 -20.05 5.26 -12.53
N ALA A 642 -20.28 6.56 -12.84
CA ALA A 642 -21.63 7.12 -12.96
C ALA A 642 -22.44 6.51 -14.12
N ARG A 643 -21.78 6.22 -15.27
CA ARG A 643 -22.49 5.63 -16.42
C ARG A 643 -22.79 4.16 -16.27
N ARG A 644 -21.88 3.41 -15.64
CA ARG A 644 -22.00 1.94 -15.54
C ARG A 644 -22.77 1.49 -14.33
N GLY A 645 -22.77 2.30 -13.24
CA GLY A 645 -23.33 1.88 -11.96
C GLY A 645 -22.66 0.62 -11.41
N ASP A 646 -21.39 0.37 -11.79
CA ASP A 646 -20.65 -0.83 -11.41
C ASP A 646 -20.10 -0.67 -9.98
N PRO A 647 -20.43 -1.57 -9.04
CA PRO A 647 -19.96 -1.45 -7.66
C PRO A 647 -18.45 -1.50 -7.55
N GLY A 648 -17.74 -2.22 -8.44
CA GLY A 648 -16.28 -2.26 -8.45
C GLY A 648 -15.65 -0.93 -8.86
N ASP A 649 -16.31 -0.17 -9.77
CA ASP A 649 -15.81 1.14 -10.17
C ASP A 649 -15.94 2.17 -9.03
N TRP A 650 -17.05 2.15 -8.27
CA TRP A 650 -17.24 2.98 -7.08
C TRP A 650 -16.32 2.56 -5.92
N PHE A 651 -16.16 1.24 -5.75
CA PHE A 651 -15.24 0.72 -4.72
C PHE A 651 -13.80 1.15 -4.96
N LEU A 652 -13.32 1.15 -6.20
CA LEU A 652 -11.94 1.58 -6.50
C LEU A 652 -11.69 3.03 -6.06
N LEU A 653 -12.64 3.94 -6.35
CA LEU A 653 -12.56 5.34 -5.90
C LEU A 653 -12.48 5.42 -4.37
N ALA A 654 -13.40 4.73 -3.69
CA ALA A 654 -13.45 4.73 -2.24
C ALA A 654 -12.18 4.11 -1.63
N ALA A 655 -11.71 2.98 -2.15
CA ALA A 655 -10.50 2.31 -1.69
C ALA A 655 -9.27 3.21 -1.84
N THR A 656 -9.14 3.89 -3.00
CA THR A 656 -8.02 4.81 -3.23
C THR A 656 -8.01 5.96 -2.22
N VAL A 657 -9.17 6.55 -1.91
CA VAL A 657 -9.28 7.62 -0.90
C VAL A 657 -9.01 7.08 0.51
N LEU A 658 -9.57 5.92 0.86
CA LEU A 658 -9.38 5.32 2.19
C LEU A 658 -7.92 4.92 2.45
N LEU A 659 -7.17 4.54 1.42
CA LEU A 659 -5.75 4.22 1.55
C LEU A 659 -4.86 5.46 1.74
N MET A 660 -5.41 6.67 1.74
CA MET A 660 -4.75 7.89 2.21
C MET A 660 -4.76 8.00 3.74
N LEU A 661 -5.66 7.29 4.44
CA LEU A 661 -5.79 7.36 5.91
C LEU A 661 -4.47 7.18 6.66
N PRO A 662 -3.57 6.24 6.31
CA PRO A 662 -2.33 6.06 7.06
C PRO A 662 -1.42 7.30 7.10
N THR A 663 -1.45 8.14 6.08
CA THR A 663 -0.69 9.40 6.09
C THR A 663 -1.46 10.53 6.77
N VAL A 664 -2.77 10.68 6.53
CA VAL A 664 -3.53 11.78 7.12
C VAL A 664 -3.78 11.61 8.61
N LEU A 665 -3.84 10.37 9.10
CA LEU A 665 -3.99 10.04 10.53
C LEU A 665 -2.66 10.07 11.31
N ALA A 666 -1.55 10.45 10.70
CA ALA A 666 -0.31 10.77 11.42
C ALA A 666 -0.42 12.16 12.06
N LEU A 667 -1.37 12.32 13.00
CA LEU A 667 -1.78 13.61 13.53
C LEU A 667 -0.73 14.22 14.47
N ALA A 668 0.01 13.39 15.19
CA ALA A 668 1.01 13.85 16.15
C ALA A 668 2.35 14.23 15.47
N ILE A 669 2.65 13.69 14.28
CA ILE A 669 3.91 13.92 13.59
C ILE A 669 3.64 14.52 12.21
N THR A 670 3.23 15.78 12.20
CA THR A 670 2.78 16.48 10.98
C THR A 670 3.91 16.73 9.97
N ILE A 671 5.17 16.76 10.39
CA ILE A 671 6.33 16.91 9.51
C ILE A 671 6.49 15.70 8.57
N GLU A 672 6.01 14.52 8.98
CA GLU A 672 6.01 13.32 8.14
C GLU A 672 4.77 13.23 7.22
N ASN A 673 4.03 14.30 7.05
CA ASN A 673 2.87 14.36 6.15
C ASN A 673 3.12 15.39 5.03
N PRO A 674 2.97 14.98 3.76
CA PRO A 674 2.58 13.65 3.25
C PRO A 674 3.71 12.62 3.37
N SER A 675 3.37 11.33 3.40
CA SER A 675 4.36 10.25 3.46
C SER A 675 4.18 9.26 2.31
N HIS A 676 5.16 9.18 1.44
CA HIS A 676 5.18 8.26 0.30
C HIS A 676 5.08 6.79 0.71
N THR A 677 5.67 6.44 1.84
CA THR A 677 5.64 5.08 2.39
C THR A 677 4.25 4.70 2.89
N ARG A 678 3.56 5.63 3.58
CA ARG A 678 2.22 5.39 4.12
C ARG A 678 1.13 5.45 3.05
N MET A 679 1.37 6.19 1.95
CA MET A 679 0.48 6.28 0.80
C MET A 679 0.70 5.15 -0.22
N SER A 680 1.67 4.26 -0.02
CA SER A 680 2.05 3.20 -0.99
C SER A 680 0.89 2.29 -1.40
N GLY A 681 -0.11 2.10 -0.53
CA GLY A 681 -1.34 1.37 -0.85
C GLY A 681 -2.22 2.02 -1.91
N MET A 682 -2.08 3.34 -2.16
CA MET A 682 -2.84 4.07 -3.17
C MET A 682 -2.32 3.84 -4.60
N ILE A 683 -1.07 3.40 -4.77
CA ILE A 683 -0.39 3.27 -6.07
C ILE A 683 -1.25 2.53 -7.11
N PRO A 684 -1.87 1.38 -6.82
CA PRO A 684 -2.70 0.68 -7.80
C PRO A 684 -3.87 1.54 -8.31
N GLY A 685 -4.58 2.22 -7.42
CA GLY A 685 -5.71 3.08 -7.76
C GLY A 685 -5.32 4.36 -8.52
N ILE A 686 -4.29 5.05 -8.02
CA ILE A 686 -3.75 6.28 -8.63
C ILE A 686 -3.28 6.01 -10.06
N TYR A 687 -2.42 5.01 -10.26
CA TYR A 687 -1.89 4.72 -11.59
C TYR A 687 -2.89 4.06 -12.54
N LEU A 688 -3.93 3.41 -12.00
CA LEU A 688 -5.05 2.98 -12.82
C LEU A 688 -5.83 4.18 -13.39
N MET A 689 -6.00 5.25 -12.58
CA MET A 689 -6.56 6.51 -13.06
C MET A 689 -5.64 7.21 -14.04
N VAL A 690 -4.31 7.18 -13.86
CA VAL A 690 -3.32 7.68 -14.83
C VAL A 690 -3.41 6.95 -16.17
N ALA A 691 -3.55 5.64 -16.17
CA ALA A 691 -3.56 4.80 -17.37
C ALA A 691 -4.87 4.87 -18.17
N LEU A 692 -6.02 5.02 -17.49
CA LEU A 692 -7.35 4.94 -18.12
C LEU A 692 -7.59 5.99 -19.21
N PRO A 693 -7.32 7.30 -19.00
CA PRO A 693 -7.60 8.32 -20.02
C PRO A 693 -6.79 8.11 -21.28
N LEU A 694 -5.52 7.72 -21.12
CA LEU A 694 -4.63 7.48 -22.24
C LEU A 694 -5.06 6.25 -23.05
N GLY A 695 -5.45 5.15 -22.36
CA GLY A 695 -6.02 3.97 -23.01
C GLY A 695 -7.33 4.26 -23.75
N ALA A 696 -8.20 5.08 -23.15
CA ALA A 696 -9.44 5.48 -23.79
C ALA A 696 -9.21 6.36 -25.03
N LEU A 697 -8.27 7.32 -24.96
CA LEU A 697 -7.88 8.13 -26.12
C LEU A 697 -7.26 7.27 -27.22
N ALA A 698 -6.38 6.34 -26.87
CA ALA A 698 -5.74 5.44 -27.83
C ALA A 698 -6.77 4.62 -28.62
N LEU A 699 -7.77 4.07 -27.95
CA LEU A 699 -8.83 3.31 -28.59
C LEU A 699 -9.78 4.21 -29.40
N ASP A 700 -10.09 5.41 -28.94
CA ASP A 700 -10.92 6.35 -29.72
C ASP A 700 -10.21 6.75 -31.01
N LEU A 701 -8.91 7.05 -30.96
CA LEU A 701 -8.06 7.31 -32.15
C LEU A 701 -8.02 6.13 -33.11
N TRP A 702 -7.80 4.92 -32.59
CA TRP A 702 -7.81 3.73 -33.43
C TRP A 702 -9.15 3.49 -34.11
N ARG A 703 -10.26 3.61 -33.36
CA ARG A 703 -11.63 3.45 -33.90
C ARG A 703 -12.01 4.52 -34.92
N LEU A 704 -11.42 5.73 -34.82
CA LEU A 704 -11.73 6.85 -35.72
C LEU A 704 -10.88 6.79 -36.99
N ALA A 705 -9.58 6.51 -36.88
CA ALA A 705 -8.61 6.64 -37.96
C ALA A 705 -7.88 5.30 -38.31
N GLY A 706 -8.39 4.18 -37.80
CA GLY A 706 -7.86 2.84 -38.11
C GLY A 706 -6.37 2.69 -37.78
N ARG A 707 -5.57 2.18 -38.74
CA ARG A 707 -4.14 1.93 -38.53
C ARG A 707 -3.35 3.20 -38.22
N LEU A 708 -3.69 4.33 -38.88
CA LEU A 708 -3.04 5.61 -38.60
C LEU A 708 -3.33 6.08 -37.17
N GLY A 709 -4.60 5.94 -36.74
CA GLY A 709 -4.98 6.25 -35.36
C GLY A 709 -4.27 5.38 -34.33
N ALA A 710 -4.09 4.09 -34.60
CA ALA A 710 -3.32 3.19 -33.75
C ALA A 710 -1.86 3.60 -33.65
N LEU A 711 -1.23 3.96 -34.80
CA LEU A 711 0.15 4.41 -34.83
C LEU A 711 0.36 5.70 -34.02
N LEU A 712 -0.52 6.70 -34.25
CA LEU A 712 -0.46 7.97 -33.51
C LEU A 712 -0.70 7.77 -32.02
N ALA A 713 -1.65 6.92 -31.65
CA ALA A 713 -1.92 6.58 -30.26
C ALA A 713 -0.70 5.89 -29.59
N THR A 714 -0.11 4.92 -30.26
CA THR A 714 1.10 4.23 -29.75
C THR A 714 2.25 5.20 -29.63
N ALA A 715 2.51 6.04 -30.63
CA ALA A 715 3.55 7.06 -30.57
C ALA A 715 3.32 8.06 -29.41
N GLY A 716 2.09 8.51 -29.20
CA GLY A 716 1.72 9.38 -28.08
C GLY A 716 1.91 8.71 -26.71
N CYS A 717 1.51 7.45 -26.58
CA CYS A 717 1.75 6.68 -25.35
C CYS A 717 3.24 6.51 -25.06
N VAL A 718 4.03 6.11 -26.07
CA VAL A 718 5.48 5.93 -25.94
C VAL A 718 6.16 7.26 -25.61
N ALA A 719 5.74 8.37 -26.24
CA ALA A 719 6.28 9.69 -25.94
C ALA A 719 6.01 10.12 -24.49
N LEU A 720 4.78 9.98 -24.01
CA LEU A 720 4.43 10.34 -22.63
C LEU A 720 5.14 9.45 -21.60
N ILE A 721 5.22 8.13 -21.84
CA ILE A 721 5.98 7.21 -20.99
C ILE A 721 7.48 7.56 -21.03
N GLY A 722 8.03 7.91 -22.21
CA GLY A 722 9.42 8.32 -22.37
C GLY A 722 9.76 9.63 -21.62
N LEU A 723 8.84 10.60 -21.64
CA LEU A 723 8.97 11.84 -20.87
C LEU A 723 8.89 11.57 -19.37
N SER A 724 7.93 10.75 -18.94
CA SER A 724 7.82 10.30 -17.55
C SER A 724 9.07 9.50 -17.11
N PHE A 725 9.58 8.61 -17.96
CA PHE A 725 10.84 7.88 -17.73
C PHE A 725 12.00 8.84 -17.45
N ASN A 726 12.21 9.83 -18.34
CA ASN A 726 13.29 10.81 -18.19
C ASN A 726 13.14 11.63 -16.92
N SER A 727 11.94 12.15 -16.65
CA SER A 727 11.66 12.94 -15.44
C SER A 727 11.95 12.13 -14.15
N ASN A 728 11.46 10.90 -14.10
CA ASN A 728 11.64 10.03 -12.92
C ASN A 728 13.09 9.50 -12.83
N ALA A 729 13.81 9.31 -13.93
CA ALA A 729 15.21 8.93 -13.91
C ALA A 729 16.08 10.07 -13.34
N VAL A 730 15.83 11.31 -13.74
CA VAL A 730 16.49 12.48 -13.16
C VAL A 730 16.14 12.61 -11.67
N ASN A 731 14.88 12.47 -11.31
CA ASN A 731 14.45 12.53 -9.91
C ASN A 731 15.16 11.46 -9.06
N TYR A 732 15.25 10.21 -9.54
CA TYR A 732 15.82 9.11 -8.75
C TYR A 732 17.36 9.09 -8.78
N PHE A 733 17.96 9.07 -9.97
CA PHE A 733 19.40 8.84 -10.12
C PHE A 733 20.25 10.12 -9.93
N VAL A 734 19.63 11.32 -10.01
CA VAL A 734 20.34 12.59 -9.83
C VAL A 734 19.91 13.28 -8.54
N LEU A 735 18.65 13.71 -8.43
CA LEU A 735 18.18 14.52 -7.30
C LEU A 735 18.18 13.75 -5.97
N TYR A 736 17.58 12.56 -5.98
CA TYR A 736 17.54 11.71 -4.78
C TYR A 736 18.95 11.29 -4.36
N ARG A 737 19.77 10.82 -5.31
CA ARG A 737 21.15 10.43 -4.99
C ARG A 737 21.92 11.57 -4.34
N ALA A 738 21.82 12.78 -4.89
CA ALA A 738 22.49 13.97 -4.33
C ALA A 738 21.99 14.28 -2.91
N SER A 739 20.68 14.32 -2.71
CA SER A 739 20.08 14.57 -1.40
C SER A 739 20.42 13.46 -0.39
N TYR A 740 20.45 12.22 -0.84
CA TYR A 740 20.82 11.07 0.01
C TYR A 740 22.26 11.17 0.49
N LEU A 741 23.19 11.46 -0.41
CA LEU A 741 24.61 11.64 -0.10
C LEU A 741 24.86 12.81 0.87
N GLN A 742 24.08 13.88 0.78
CA GLN A 742 24.16 15.01 1.70
C GLN A 742 23.63 14.71 3.11
N SER A 743 22.77 13.72 3.25
CA SER A 743 22.05 13.42 4.50
C SER A 743 22.51 12.17 5.20
N ALA A 744 23.01 11.18 4.47
CA ALA A 744 23.45 9.90 5.00
C ALA A 744 24.87 9.97 5.56
N LEU A 745 25.19 9.12 6.54
CA LEU A 745 26.53 8.97 7.08
C LEU A 745 27.38 8.04 6.20
N PRO A 746 28.72 8.22 6.10
CA PRO A 746 29.59 7.52 5.17
C PRO A 746 30.00 6.12 5.66
N TYR A 747 29.04 5.29 6.03
CA TYR A 747 29.30 3.94 6.57
C TYR A 747 30.01 3.03 5.58
N SER A 748 29.76 3.17 4.28
CA SER A 748 30.42 2.36 3.26
C SER A 748 31.91 2.70 3.12
N GLU A 749 32.29 3.96 3.31
CA GLU A 749 33.68 4.40 3.30
C GLU A 749 34.41 3.98 4.58
N GLY A 750 33.85 4.30 5.74
CA GLY A 750 34.37 3.87 7.00
C GLY A 750 34.49 2.34 7.09
N GLY A 751 33.51 1.60 6.58
CA GLY A 751 33.58 0.14 6.51
C GLY A 751 34.72 -0.39 5.62
N ARG A 752 35.02 0.29 4.50
CA ARG A 752 36.21 -0.07 3.68
C ARG A 752 37.50 0.15 4.44
N GLU A 753 37.63 1.27 5.17
CA GLU A 753 38.79 1.55 6.01
C GLU A 753 38.92 0.54 7.15
N LEU A 754 37.82 0.19 7.81
CA LEU A 754 37.79 -0.86 8.84
C LEU A 754 38.24 -2.22 8.27
N ARG A 755 37.72 -2.63 7.10
CA ARG A 755 38.13 -3.88 6.46
C ARG A 755 39.59 -3.86 6.05
N ARG A 756 40.07 -2.75 5.45
CA ARG A 756 41.48 -2.58 5.07
C ARG A 756 42.39 -2.74 6.25
N PHE A 757 42.10 -2.04 7.33
CA PHE A 757 42.90 -2.11 8.55
C PHE A 757 42.87 -3.51 9.19
N ALA A 758 41.65 -4.05 9.40
CA ALA A 758 41.49 -5.28 10.18
C ALA A 758 41.87 -6.55 9.42
N ALA A 759 41.44 -6.69 8.16
CA ALA A 759 41.58 -7.90 7.36
C ALA A 759 42.79 -7.84 6.40
N ASP A 760 42.89 -6.78 5.59
CA ASP A 760 43.88 -6.70 4.52
C ASP A 760 45.29 -6.44 5.08
N GLU A 761 45.43 -5.60 6.12
CA GLU A 761 46.69 -5.31 6.82
C GLU A 761 46.96 -6.27 7.99
N GLY A 762 45.95 -7.07 8.37
CA GLY A 762 46.08 -8.10 9.38
C GLY A 762 46.06 -7.62 10.82
N ASN A 763 45.63 -6.37 11.12
CA ASN A 763 45.57 -5.83 12.48
C ASN A 763 44.42 -6.40 13.32
N GLY A 764 43.45 -7.02 12.70
CA GLY A 764 42.28 -7.61 13.38
C GLY A 764 41.19 -6.59 13.74
N TYR A 765 39.93 -7.06 13.75
CA TYR A 765 38.76 -6.22 14.10
C TYR A 765 38.73 -5.84 15.59
N GLY A 766 39.47 -6.59 16.46
CA GLY A 766 39.61 -6.29 17.88
C GLY A 766 40.37 -5.01 18.16
N ASN A 767 41.24 -4.59 17.23
CA ASN A 767 42.08 -3.42 17.33
C ASN A 767 41.50 -2.15 16.72
N ALA A 768 40.29 -2.22 16.16
CA ALA A 768 39.58 -1.05 15.67
C ALA A 768 38.46 -0.65 16.62
N PHE A 769 38.27 0.64 16.83
CA PHE A 769 37.33 1.24 17.76
C PHE A 769 36.62 2.43 17.10
N ILE A 770 35.42 2.76 17.60
CA ILE A 770 34.71 3.97 17.23
C ILE A 770 34.42 4.82 18.48
N LEU A 771 34.84 6.07 18.46
CA LEU A 771 34.40 7.10 19.40
C LEU A 771 33.03 7.63 18.97
N ALA A 772 31.97 7.10 19.57
CA ALA A 772 30.60 7.35 19.15
C ALA A 772 29.97 8.59 19.81
N TYR A 773 30.74 9.40 20.50
CA TYR A 773 30.29 10.65 21.09
C TYR A 773 30.35 11.78 20.06
N PRO A 774 29.38 12.68 20.02
CA PRO A 774 28.04 12.64 20.68
C PRO A 774 26.99 11.93 19.81
N TYR A 775 26.87 10.63 19.89
CA TYR A 775 25.96 9.75 19.12
C TYR A 775 26.10 9.87 17.59
N TRP A 776 27.35 9.97 17.18
CA TRP A 776 27.71 10.34 15.81
C TRP A 776 27.43 9.23 14.79
N TRP A 777 27.91 8.01 14.98
CA TRP A 777 27.73 6.89 14.04
C TRP A 777 27.14 5.65 14.73
N ASP A 778 26.37 4.86 13.92
CA ASP A 778 25.95 3.52 14.33
C ASP A 778 27.11 2.53 14.04
N HIS A 779 27.81 2.07 15.05
CA HIS A 779 28.92 1.13 14.93
C HIS A 779 28.53 -0.16 14.21
N ARG A 780 27.26 -0.60 14.34
CA ARG A 780 26.74 -1.80 13.69
C ARG A 780 26.71 -1.62 12.16
N ALA A 781 26.37 -0.43 11.68
CA ALA A 781 26.43 -0.10 10.26
C ALA A 781 27.87 -0.16 9.74
N LEU A 782 28.81 0.40 10.50
CA LEU A 782 30.23 0.35 10.18
C LEU A 782 30.75 -1.10 10.13
N GLY A 783 30.39 -1.91 11.13
CA GLY A 783 30.75 -3.31 11.21
C GLY A 783 30.21 -4.14 10.04
N ILE A 784 28.90 -3.97 9.69
CA ILE A 784 28.30 -4.65 8.54
C ILE A 784 28.98 -4.24 7.24
N ALA A 785 29.22 -2.93 7.04
CA ALA A 785 29.91 -2.43 5.85
C ALA A 785 31.37 -2.92 5.79
N GLY A 786 32.00 -3.10 6.95
CA GLY A 786 33.35 -3.65 7.10
C GLY A 786 33.47 -5.17 6.97
N GLY A 787 32.35 -5.90 6.85
CA GLY A 787 32.34 -7.36 6.76
C GLY A 787 32.40 -8.07 8.11
N ALA A 788 32.20 -7.34 9.21
CA ALA A 788 32.17 -7.86 10.58
C ALA A 788 30.87 -7.49 11.31
N PRO A 789 29.72 -8.12 10.97
CA PRO A 789 28.40 -7.72 11.49
C PRO A 789 28.26 -7.79 13.02
N ARG A 790 29.12 -8.54 13.69
CA ARG A 790 29.14 -8.67 15.16
C ARG A 790 30.13 -7.73 15.83
N TRP A 791 30.82 -6.87 15.06
CA TRP A 791 31.75 -5.89 15.62
C TRP A 791 31.02 -4.88 16.49
N SER A 792 31.55 -4.69 17.72
CA SER A 792 30.90 -3.89 18.76
C SER A 792 31.83 -3.00 19.56
N ASN A 793 33.02 -2.70 19.02
CA ASN A 793 34.03 -1.92 19.72
C ASN A 793 33.68 -0.42 19.71
N THR A 794 32.66 -0.06 20.48
CA THR A 794 32.13 1.29 20.61
C THR A 794 32.56 1.90 21.94
N ILE A 795 33.01 3.13 21.90
CA ILE A 795 33.37 3.94 23.04
C ILE A 795 32.43 5.14 23.07
N LEU A 796 31.56 5.21 24.08
CA LEU A 796 30.51 6.23 24.15
C LEU A 796 30.99 7.52 24.82
N ARG A 797 31.98 7.46 25.68
CA ARG A 797 32.56 8.59 26.42
C ARG A 797 34.06 8.48 26.43
N THR A 798 34.75 9.59 26.47
CA THR A 798 36.22 9.62 26.53
C THR A 798 36.75 8.89 27.75
N GLU A 799 36.02 8.98 28.89
CA GLU A 799 36.42 8.28 30.15
C GLU A 799 36.38 6.76 30.02
N ASP A 800 35.59 6.22 29.06
CA ASP A 800 35.41 4.78 28.87
C ASP A 800 36.49 4.18 27.96
N ILE A 801 37.40 4.97 27.36
CA ILE A 801 38.44 4.47 26.44
C ILE A 801 39.34 3.42 27.12
N ALA A 802 39.91 3.73 28.28
CA ALA A 802 40.77 2.81 28.99
C ALA A 802 40.05 1.51 29.37
N MET A 803 38.79 1.60 29.86
CA MET A 803 38.00 0.44 30.23
C MET A 803 37.67 -0.43 29.00
N THR A 804 37.37 0.17 27.85
CA THR A 804 37.05 -0.55 26.61
C THR A 804 38.29 -1.26 26.06
N LEU A 805 39.45 -0.60 26.04
CA LEU A 805 40.71 -1.23 25.63
C LEU A 805 41.08 -2.41 26.55
N ARG A 806 40.94 -2.25 27.87
CA ARG A 806 41.19 -3.33 28.86
C ARG A 806 40.21 -4.49 28.62
N SER A 807 38.93 -4.20 28.38
CA SER A 807 37.93 -5.23 28.05
C SER A 807 38.29 -6.01 26.78
N GLY A 808 38.80 -5.34 25.75
CA GLY A 808 39.31 -5.97 24.53
C GLY A 808 40.47 -6.93 24.80
N LEU A 809 41.42 -6.50 25.64
CA LEU A 809 42.58 -7.34 26.03
C LEU A 809 42.20 -8.55 26.88
N THR A 810 41.13 -8.47 27.67
CA THR A 810 40.71 -9.59 28.55
C THR A 810 39.80 -10.59 27.85
N ARG A 811 39.43 -10.37 26.59
CA ARG A 811 38.66 -11.34 25.79
C ARG A 811 39.49 -12.58 25.52
N ASP A 812 38.85 -13.72 25.29
CA ASP A 812 39.54 -14.95 24.87
C ASP A 812 40.37 -14.67 23.59
N ALA A 813 41.58 -15.18 23.55
CA ALA A 813 42.48 -15.02 22.39
C ALA A 813 41.92 -15.62 21.09
N ALA A 814 40.99 -16.56 21.18
CA ALA A 814 40.28 -17.11 20.04
C ALA A 814 39.12 -16.21 19.55
N ASP A 815 38.72 -15.18 20.31
CA ASP A 815 37.72 -14.25 19.90
C ASP A 815 38.24 -13.33 18.76
N PRO A 816 37.63 -13.28 17.58
CA PRO A 816 38.05 -12.43 16.45
C PRO A 816 38.03 -10.93 16.79
N PHE A 817 37.42 -10.56 17.89
CA PHE A 817 37.33 -9.19 18.42
C PHE A 817 38.20 -8.97 19.65
N ALA A 818 39.09 -9.87 19.96
CA ALA A 818 40.12 -9.66 21.01
C ALA A 818 41.16 -8.62 20.56
N LEU A 819 41.54 -7.73 21.46
CA LEU A 819 42.62 -6.77 21.21
C LEU A 819 44.02 -7.46 21.35
N ASP A 820 44.84 -7.22 20.34
CA ASP A 820 46.25 -7.63 20.32
C ASP A 820 47.12 -6.37 20.53
N PRO A 821 47.87 -6.28 21.66
CA PRO A 821 48.64 -5.08 21.95
C PRO A 821 49.90 -4.92 21.07
N ASP A 822 50.33 -5.98 20.36
CA ASP A 822 51.48 -5.98 19.47
C ASP A 822 51.13 -5.57 18.02
N ARG A 823 49.84 -5.14 17.79
CA ARG A 823 49.33 -4.64 16.52
C ARG A 823 48.86 -3.20 16.65
N ASP A 824 48.79 -2.51 15.53
CA ASP A 824 48.30 -1.14 15.49
C ASP A 824 46.85 -1.07 15.99
N LEU A 825 46.48 0.08 16.59
CA LEU A 825 45.06 0.41 16.88
C LEU A 825 44.56 1.41 15.87
N LEU A 826 43.25 1.37 15.60
CA LEU A 826 42.52 2.34 14.75
C LEU A 826 41.32 2.89 15.51
N PHE A 827 41.21 4.21 15.57
CA PHE A 827 40.03 4.89 16.12
C PHE A 827 39.34 5.71 15.02
N PHE A 828 38.05 5.52 14.91
CA PHE A 828 37.17 6.38 14.12
C PHE A 828 36.60 7.44 15.06
N GLY A 829 36.76 8.72 14.72
CA GLY A 829 36.32 9.85 15.54
C GLY A 829 35.53 10.86 14.74
N SER A 830 34.63 11.58 15.41
CA SER A 830 33.97 12.76 14.86
C SER A 830 34.95 13.94 14.86
N THR A 831 34.90 14.75 13.80
CA THR A 831 35.65 16.03 13.76
C THR A 831 35.23 17.02 14.86
N ASP A 832 34.07 16.77 15.51
CA ASP A 832 33.55 17.58 16.62
C ASP A 832 33.94 17.02 18.00
N ASP A 833 34.62 15.86 18.06
CA ASP A 833 35.06 15.23 19.33
C ASP A 833 36.48 15.66 19.72
N GLU A 834 36.58 16.91 20.15
CA GLU A 834 37.87 17.48 20.64
C GLU A 834 38.42 16.71 21.88
N ALA A 835 37.51 16.24 22.74
CA ALA A 835 37.91 15.55 23.99
C ALA A 835 38.55 14.21 23.68
N GLY A 836 37.96 13.40 22.79
CA GLY A 836 38.49 12.12 22.36
C GLY A 836 39.80 12.26 21.62
N SER A 837 39.94 13.22 20.71
CA SER A 837 41.18 13.48 19.97
C SER A 837 42.30 13.94 20.91
N LEU A 838 42.00 14.82 21.87
CA LEU A 838 42.97 15.28 22.87
C LEU A 838 43.43 14.10 23.76
N TRP A 839 42.50 13.27 24.20
CA TRP A 839 42.85 12.09 25.04
C TRP A 839 43.75 11.16 24.28
N LEU A 840 43.44 10.82 23.01
CA LEU A 840 44.28 9.97 22.18
C LEU A 840 45.66 10.57 21.96
N ALA A 841 45.79 11.85 21.69
CA ALA A 841 47.06 12.54 21.50
C ALA A 841 47.91 12.54 22.78
N GLN A 842 47.32 12.63 23.98
CA GLN A 842 47.99 12.62 25.27
C GLN A 842 48.55 11.23 25.62
N HIS A 843 47.77 10.16 25.38
CA HIS A 843 48.15 8.81 25.80
C HIS A 843 48.92 8.04 24.71
N PHE A 844 48.75 8.46 23.44
CA PHE A 844 49.47 7.87 22.30
C PHE A 844 50.19 8.94 21.48
N PRO A 845 51.35 9.45 21.97
CA PRO A 845 52.04 10.53 21.24
C PRO A 845 52.54 10.16 19.84
N ALA A 846 52.65 8.85 19.54
CA ALA A 846 53.04 8.35 18.22
C ALA A 846 51.84 8.17 17.28
N ALA A 847 50.61 8.50 17.69
CA ALA A 847 49.43 8.38 16.90
C ALA A 847 49.45 9.29 15.66
N ILE A 848 48.91 8.82 14.56
CA ILE A 848 48.78 9.55 13.30
C ILE A 848 47.31 9.79 13.06
N GLU A 849 46.94 11.05 13.15
CA GLU A 849 45.58 11.47 12.83
C GLU A 849 45.51 11.83 11.35
N THR A 850 44.44 11.34 10.67
CA THR A 850 44.17 11.61 9.27
C THR A 850 42.72 12.01 9.13
N ARG A 851 42.49 13.23 8.65
CA ARG A 851 41.12 13.68 8.31
C ARG A 851 40.70 13.10 7.00
N MET A 852 39.61 12.34 7.05
CA MET A 852 38.99 11.73 5.87
C MET A 852 37.96 12.68 5.26
N THR A 853 38.26 13.14 4.05
CA THR A 853 37.34 13.95 3.26
C THR A 853 36.53 13.03 2.38
N THR A 854 35.28 12.85 2.73
CA THR A 854 34.35 12.02 1.98
C THR A 854 33.68 12.80 0.83
N TYR A 855 32.98 12.12 -0.05
CA TYR A 855 32.13 12.77 -1.06
C TYR A 855 30.86 13.43 -0.46
N MET A 856 30.63 13.24 0.83
CA MET A 856 29.56 13.87 1.61
C MET A 856 30.10 15.05 2.42
N PRO A 857 29.27 16.05 2.77
CA PRO A 857 29.70 17.18 3.58
C PRO A 857 29.89 16.81 5.07
N ARG A 858 30.30 15.56 5.35
CA ARG A 858 30.60 15.04 6.70
C ARG A 858 31.94 14.35 6.69
N GLU A 859 32.93 15.05 7.25
CA GLU A 859 34.27 14.52 7.43
C GLU A 859 34.34 13.71 8.74
N TYR A 860 35.34 12.84 8.82
CA TYR A 860 35.65 12.11 10.04
C TYR A 860 37.15 11.93 10.19
N ASP A 861 37.62 11.68 11.41
CA ASP A 861 39.01 11.48 11.69
C ASP A 861 39.31 9.99 11.91
N LEU A 862 40.42 9.54 11.33
CA LEU A 862 41.05 8.25 11.59
C LEU A 862 42.31 8.49 12.39
N VAL A 863 42.37 7.96 13.61
CA VAL A 863 43.56 8.00 14.44
C VAL A 863 44.15 6.61 14.48
N ARG A 864 45.32 6.43 13.85
CA ARG A 864 46.08 5.20 13.86
C ARG A 864 47.17 5.30 14.90
N VAL A 865 47.17 4.36 15.84
CA VAL A 865 48.18 4.23 16.89
C VAL A 865 49.06 3.06 16.51
N PRO A 866 50.36 3.27 16.24
CA PRO A 866 51.32 2.16 16.06
C PRO A 866 51.34 1.24 17.29
N ALA A 867 51.52 -0.05 17.08
CA ALA A 867 51.48 -1.08 18.10
C ALA A 867 51.91 -0.57 19.50
N PRO A 868 50.96 -0.32 20.42
CA PRO A 868 51.33 0.36 21.69
C PRO A 868 52.10 -0.51 22.64
N GLY A 869 51.95 -1.83 22.52
CA GLY A 869 52.48 -2.79 23.45
C GLY A 869 51.68 -2.90 24.76
N LEU A 870 51.81 -4.01 25.44
CA LEU A 870 51.05 -4.27 26.66
C LEU A 870 51.42 -3.31 27.82
N ASP A 871 52.69 -2.93 27.93
CA ASP A 871 53.18 -2.05 29.02
C ASP A 871 52.58 -0.65 28.93
N ALA A 872 52.50 -0.09 27.72
CA ALA A 872 51.90 1.22 27.51
C ALA A 872 50.37 1.19 27.80
N LEU A 873 49.67 0.13 27.39
CA LEU A 873 48.23 -0.02 27.70
C LEU A 873 48.02 -0.19 29.21
N ASN A 874 48.86 -0.97 29.90
CA ASN A 874 48.79 -1.14 31.34
C ASN A 874 49.07 0.17 32.10
N ALA A 875 49.97 1.04 31.61
CA ALA A 875 50.18 2.37 32.20
C ALA A 875 48.89 3.21 32.14
N ILE A 876 48.19 3.21 31.01
CA ILE A 876 46.90 3.88 30.83
C ILE A 876 45.83 3.30 31.77
N PHE A 877 45.81 1.96 31.97
CA PHE A 877 44.82 1.33 32.88
C PHE A 877 45.06 1.75 34.33
N VAL A 878 46.30 1.76 34.76
CA VAL A 878 46.66 2.20 36.12
C VAL A 878 46.30 3.67 36.34
N GLU A 879 46.56 4.54 35.37
CA GLU A 879 46.17 5.95 35.42
C GLU A 879 44.67 6.13 35.55
N ALA A 880 43.89 5.29 34.83
CA ALA A 880 42.41 5.25 34.90
C ALA A 880 41.89 4.51 36.17
N GLY A 881 42.75 4.06 37.09
CA GLY A 881 42.37 3.32 38.31
C GLY A 881 41.91 1.86 38.02
N LEU A 882 42.36 1.27 36.93
CA LEU A 882 42.05 -0.10 36.54
C LEU A 882 43.23 -1.02 36.80
N ASP A 883 42.97 -2.28 37.13
CA ASP A 883 44.05 -3.26 37.29
C ASP A 883 44.75 -3.56 35.98
N PRO A 884 46.08 -3.69 35.95
CA PRO A 884 46.85 -4.11 34.77
C PRO A 884 46.49 -5.52 34.35
N VAL A 885 46.65 -5.79 33.07
CA VAL A 885 46.42 -7.11 32.46
C VAL A 885 47.75 -7.84 32.37
N ALA A 886 47.78 -9.10 32.77
CA ALA A 886 49.00 -9.92 32.67
C ALA A 886 49.29 -10.27 31.19
N ALA A 887 50.56 -10.41 30.82
CA ALA A 887 50.93 -10.93 29.52
C ALA A 887 50.32 -12.33 29.32
N ARG A 888 49.75 -12.55 28.15
CA ARG A 888 49.09 -13.82 27.77
C ARG A 888 50.09 -14.88 27.43
#